data_3a471cf4b3464334ffa46528ebe7b262
#
_entry.id   3a471cf4b3464334ffa46528ebe7b262
#
_cell.length_a   1.000
_cell.length_b   1.000
_cell.length_c   1.000
_cell.angle_alpha   90.00
_cell.angle_beta   90.00
_cell.angle_gamma   90.00
#
_symmetry.space_group_name_H-M   'P 1'
#
loop_
_entity.id
_entity.type
_entity.pdbx_description
1 polymer ?
#
loop_
_entity_poly.entity_id
_entity_poly.type
_entity_poly.pdbx_seq_one_letter_code
_entity_poly.pdbx_strand_id
1 'polypeptide(L)'
;MKCFVNPEPKSWEALTERPTRDYSELNTLVERVFQEVEKRGDKALIEFAHTYDKAKLSALRVSTSEIDEAAEKLSETLKNAIQTAAQNIRHFHEAQRTSEVYIETQQGVSCWQKKTPIEKVGIYIPGGTAPLFSTVLMLAIPATIAGCKEIVLCTPQQADRPIAPEILYAAKLCGVSSVHPLGGVQAIAALAIGTESVSKVYKIFGPGNQYVTAAKQYAAQKWVAIDMPAGPSELLVYGDETSIPSFIAADLLSQAEHGSDSQVVLVTTDASLSEKVNKELDVQLESLSRKGFVKDALENSRTVVFNDAKTAADFINYYAPEHYIIASEYPEIMLEHVRNAGSVFVGNFTPESAGDYASGTNHTLPTNGFARQYSGVNLDSYLKAITFQRISSLGITTLGPAIEEMARAESLTAHERAVTKRLEFLKGNSIQEPKFNLKERIQPHLRTAEVYSSARDEFKDKNKDYTWLDANENPFNTGRNRYPDPQQMLLKEKLAELWEVDRSQLFIGNGSDEVLELLFQLFAKPSKSNVVAIDPSYGMYQVLAEKYDIHYRRVGLDEQFDLDAKNLLSSVDPMTAMVFICSPNNPTGNHLNLEQIIQVIERANTLVVVDEAYIDFSERPSLVQRLGKYSNLIVVRTLSKAYGLAGLRLGVAVTSSELVNWMNRIKPPYNVNALSQNVALERLQNSKDIVSEIELLKKQREELKKALEQCLWVSKVFPSDSNFILVRVDDATSRYNALVERGFVVRNRSAQLNCENTLRISVGTVEENKKLISYLTEK
;
A
#
# COMPACT_ATOMS: atom_id res chain seq x y z
N MET A 1 13.51 37.66 -28.56
CA MET A 1 14.11 37.47 -27.21
C MET A 1 15.61 37.80 -27.25
N LYS A 2 16.20 38.31 -26.15
CA LYS A 2 17.67 38.55 -26.05
C LYS A 2 18.42 37.22 -25.96
N CYS A 3 19.52 37.09 -26.72
CA CYS A 3 20.31 35.88 -26.76
C CYS A 3 21.65 36.05 -25.99
N PHE A 4 21.98 35.06 -25.15
CA PHE A 4 23.23 35.01 -24.37
C PHE A 4 23.94 33.71 -24.69
N VAL A 5 25.22 33.80 -25.09
CA VAL A 5 26.02 32.65 -25.51
C VAL A 5 27.07 32.34 -24.46
N ASN A 6 27.08 31.11 -23.94
CA ASN A 6 27.99 30.59 -22.93
C ASN A 6 28.22 31.54 -21.75
N PRO A 7 27.13 32.00 -21.06
CA PRO A 7 27.28 32.88 -19.90
C PRO A 7 27.99 32.16 -18.76
N GLU A 8 28.97 32.83 -18.13
CA GLU A 8 29.66 32.29 -16.96
C GLU A 8 28.72 32.17 -15.76
N PRO A 9 28.89 31.17 -14.86
CA PRO A 9 28.02 30.95 -13.70
C PRO A 9 27.79 32.18 -12.81
N LYS A 10 28.77 33.09 -12.69
CA LYS A 10 28.66 34.35 -11.96
C LYS A 10 27.61 35.31 -12.53
N SER A 11 27.21 35.14 -13.80
CA SER A 11 26.17 35.96 -14.44
C SER A 11 24.79 35.32 -14.41
N TRP A 12 24.66 34.08 -13.94
CA TRP A 12 23.40 33.37 -13.93
C TRP A 12 22.35 34.02 -13.05
N GLU A 13 22.75 34.62 -11.92
CA GLU A 13 21.83 35.34 -11.02
C GLU A 13 21.04 36.41 -11.79
N ALA A 14 21.75 37.28 -12.55
CA ALA A 14 21.09 38.29 -13.37
C ALA A 14 20.28 37.72 -14.54
N LEU A 15 20.70 36.58 -15.10
CA LEU A 15 19.98 35.91 -16.18
C LEU A 15 18.74 35.13 -15.69
N THR A 16 18.66 34.82 -14.43
CA THR A 16 17.54 34.10 -13.83
C THR A 16 16.61 35.01 -13.02
N GLU A 17 16.89 36.31 -13.00
CA GLU A 17 16.03 37.30 -12.33
C GLU A 17 14.65 37.35 -13.00
N ARG A 18 13.61 37.33 -12.16
CA ARG A 18 12.21 37.37 -12.57
C ARG A 18 11.67 38.80 -12.43
N PRO A 19 10.66 39.17 -13.20
CA PRO A 19 9.95 40.43 -12.99
C PRO A 19 9.34 40.47 -11.58
N THR A 20 9.97 41.20 -10.66
CA THR A 20 9.47 41.35 -9.28
C THR A 20 8.90 42.76 -9.09
N ARG A 21 7.84 42.87 -8.31
CA ARG A 21 7.28 44.17 -7.85
C ARG A 21 7.47 44.28 -6.36
N ASP A 22 7.65 45.52 -5.88
CA ASP A 22 7.74 45.81 -4.46
C ASP A 22 6.36 45.58 -3.78
N TYR A 23 6.33 44.68 -2.79
CA TYR A 23 5.12 44.28 -2.07
C TYR A 23 4.87 45.10 -0.78
N SER A 24 5.70 46.08 -0.47
CA SER A 24 5.61 46.82 0.81
C SER A 24 4.27 47.58 0.99
N GLU A 25 3.77 48.21 -0.07
CA GLU A 25 2.47 48.88 -0.04
C GLU A 25 1.28 47.93 0.02
N LEU A 26 1.44 46.69 -0.51
CA LEU A 26 0.38 45.70 -0.49
C LEU A 26 0.08 45.15 0.89
N ASN A 27 1.07 45.04 1.76
CA ASN A 27 0.90 44.48 3.10
C ASN A 27 -0.08 45.34 3.93
N THR A 28 -0.02 46.65 3.82
CA THR A 28 -0.94 47.56 4.52
C THR A 28 -2.38 47.42 4.04
N LEU A 29 -2.58 47.23 2.72
CA LEU A 29 -3.90 46.97 2.16
C LEU A 29 -4.46 45.61 2.64
N VAL A 30 -3.64 44.59 2.57
CA VAL A 30 -4.01 43.23 3.00
C VAL A 30 -4.42 43.24 4.46
N GLU A 31 -3.60 43.80 5.35
CA GLU A 31 -3.90 43.89 6.77
C GLU A 31 -5.22 44.56 7.04
N ARG A 32 -5.47 45.71 6.40
CA ARG A 32 -6.74 46.46 6.54
C ARG A 32 -7.94 45.60 6.13
N VAL A 33 -7.85 44.89 4.98
CA VAL A 33 -8.96 44.04 4.50
C VAL A 33 -9.23 42.92 5.49
N PHE A 34 -8.19 42.26 6.01
CA PHE A 34 -8.34 41.18 7.01
C PHE A 34 -8.99 41.68 8.29
N GLN A 35 -8.56 42.84 8.81
CA GLN A 35 -9.15 43.50 10.00
C GLN A 35 -10.64 43.83 9.81
N GLU A 36 -11.02 44.37 8.63
CA GLU A 36 -12.41 44.70 8.34
C GLU A 36 -13.28 43.45 8.18
N VAL A 37 -12.77 42.40 7.54
CA VAL A 37 -13.48 41.11 7.43
C VAL A 37 -13.63 40.47 8.82
N GLU A 38 -12.61 40.47 9.66
CA GLU A 38 -12.69 39.94 11.03
C GLU A 38 -13.72 40.69 11.89
N LYS A 39 -13.83 42.01 11.70
CA LYS A 39 -14.74 42.85 12.48
C LYS A 39 -16.17 42.86 11.98
N ARG A 40 -16.41 42.80 10.68
CA ARG A 40 -17.70 43.11 10.05
C ARG A 40 -18.30 41.92 9.25
N GLY A 41 -17.55 40.82 9.09
CA GLY A 41 -18.01 39.60 8.42
C GLY A 41 -18.51 39.88 7.00
N ASP A 42 -19.67 39.30 6.67
CA ASP A 42 -20.30 39.40 5.35
C ASP A 42 -20.52 40.83 4.85
N LYS A 43 -20.75 41.80 5.75
CA LYS A 43 -20.94 43.20 5.37
C LYS A 43 -19.68 43.80 4.74
N ALA A 44 -18.50 43.45 5.25
CA ALA A 44 -17.24 43.86 4.67
C ALA A 44 -17.02 43.23 3.30
N LEU A 45 -17.36 41.95 3.16
CA LEU A 45 -17.21 41.21 1.89
C LEU A 45 -18.06 41.83 0.76
N ILE A 46 -19.32 42.18 1.04
CA ILE A 46 -20.22 42.81 0.05
C ILE A 46 -19.67 44.18 -0.38
N GLU A 47 -19.18 44.96 0.57
CA GLU A 47 -18.59 46.28 0.30
C GLU A 47 -17.31 46.20 -0.53
N PHE A 48 -16.43 45.22 -0.22
CA PHE A 48 -15.20 44.98 -0.98
C PHE A 48 -15.48 44.41 -2.39
N ALA A 49 -16.46 43.51 -2.54
CA ALA A 49 -16.88 43.03 -3.84
C ALA A 49 -17.39 44.20 -4.72
N HIS A 50 -18.17 45.11 -4.14
CA HIS A 50 -18.61 46.33 -4.86
C HIS A 50 -17.44 47.23 -5.22
N THR A 51 -16.50 47.43 -4.30
CA THR A 51 -15.38 48.37 -4.49
C THR A 51 -14.34 47.86 -5.47
N TYR A 52 -13.90 46.60 -5.31
CA TYR A 52 -12.79 46.03 -6.07
C TYR A 52 -13.24 45.24 -7.30
N ASP A 53 -14.30 44.41 -7.18
CA ASP A 53 -14.81 43.57 -8.29
C ASP A 53 -15.90 44.29 -9.10
N LYS A 54 -16.37 45.49 -8.66
CA LYS A 54 -17.51 46.21 -9.21
C LYS A 54 -18.81 45.41 -9.22
N ALA A 55 -18.89 44.35 -8.44
CA ALA A 55 -20.02 43.44 -8.36
C ALA A 55 -21.08 43.95 -7.34
N LYS A 56 -22.36 43.86 -7.71
CA LYS A 56 -23.50 44.07 -6.81
C LYS A 56 -24.02 42.71 -6.38
N LEU A 57 -23.50 42.20 -5.26
CA LEU A 57 -23.86 40.86 -4.79
C LEU A 57 -25.18 40.93 -4.00
N SER A 58 -26.15 40.12 -4.36
CA SER A 58 -27.39 39.88 -3.62
C SER A 58 -27.24 38.78 -2.58
N ALA A 59 -26.32 37.87 -2.79
CA ALA A 59 -25.95 36.75 -1.90
C ALA A 59 -24.45 36.45 -2.01
N LEU A 60 -23.87 35.95 -0.93
CA LEU A 60 -22.46 35.55 -0.87
C LEU A 60 -22.26 34.05 -1.15
N ARG A 61 -23.33 33.34 -1.56
CA ARG A 61 -23.26 31.92 -1.96
C ARG A 61 -24.09 31.73 -3.21
N VAL A 62 -23.52 31.03 -4.18
CA VAL A 62 -24.23 30.60 -5.40
C VAL A 62 -25.22 29.49 -5.02
N SER A 63 -26.43 29.60 -5.48
CA SER A 63 -27.48 28.60 -5.23
C SER A 63 -27.29 27.35 -6.07
N THR A 64 -27.85 26.22 -5.60
CA THR A 64 -27.80 24.96 -6.36
C THR A 64 -28.49 25.09 -7.72
N SER A 65 -29.59 25.86 -7.80
CA SER A 65 -30.28 26.11 -9.08
C SER A 65 -29.39 26.84 -10.09
N GLU A 66 -28.64 27.86 -9.65
CA GLU A 66 -27.71 28.57 -10.54
C GLU A 66 -26.58 27.64 -11.05
N ILE A 67 -26.12 26.72 -10.21
CA ILE A 67 -25.11 25.72 -10.61
C ILE A 67 -25.71 24.73 -11.62
N ASP A 68 -26.94 24.28 -11.42
CA ASP A 68 -27.63 23.37 -12.31
C ASP A 68 -27.93 24.00 -13.68
N GLU A 69 -28.45 25.24 -13.69
CA GLU A 69 -28.69 26.00 -14.90
C GLU A 69 -27.41 26.31 -15.71
N ALA A 70 -26.29 26.48 -15.01
CA ALA A 70 -25.00 26.70 -15.66
C ALA A 70 -24.58 25.49 -16.52
N ALA A 71 -24.85 24.28 -16.05
CA ALA A 71 -24.56 23.06 -16.79
C ALA A 71 -25.34 22.96 -18.10
N GLU A 72 -26.56 23.52 -18.16
CA GLU A 72 -27.40 23.51 -19.38
C GLU A 72 -26.88 24.47 -20.44
N LYS A 73 -26.13 25.50 -20.07
CA LYS A 73 -25.58 26.52 -20.98
C LYS A 73 -24.34 26.03 -21.76
N LEU A 74 -23.72 24.91 -21.36
CA LEU A 74 -22.52 24.38 -22.00
C LEU A 74 -22.85 23.44 -23.16
N SER A 75 -22.05 23.53 -24.22
CA SER A 75 -22.12 22.58 -25.34
C SER A 75 -21.68 21.17 -24.85
N GLU A 76 -22.26 20.13 -25.45
CA GLU A 76 -21.88 18.75 -25.16
C GLU A 76 -20.39 18.47 -25.47
N THR A 77 -19.86 19.11 -26.53
CA THR A 77 -18.42 19.01 -26.84
C THR A 77 -17.55 19.50 -25.71
N LEU A 78 -17.87 20.64 -25.10
CA LEU A 78 -17.10 21.20 -23.99
C LEU A 78 -17.27 20.34 -22.72
N LYS A 79 -18.48 19.87 -22.44
CA LYS A 79 -18.72 18.93 -21.31
C LYS A 79 -17.88 17.67 -21.43
N ASN A 80 -17.83 17.07 -22.62
CA ASN A 80 -17.03 15.88 -22.88
C ASN A 80 -15.54 16.14 -22.71
N ALA A 81 -15.03 17.31 -23.16
CA ALA A 81 -13.65 17.70 -22.96
C ALA A 81 -13.31 17.85 -21.46
N ILE A 82 -14.16 18.54 -20.68
CA ILE A 82 -14.02 18.71 -19.24
C ILE A 82 -14.05 17.35 -18.52
N GLN A 83 -14.95 16.45 -18.92
CA GLN A 83 -15.04 15.11 -18.34
C GLN A 83 -13.79 14.26 -18.64
N THR A 84 -13.26 14.33 -19.87
CA THR A 84 -12.01 13.65 -20.24
C THR A 84 -10.85 14.14 -19.38
N ALA A 85 -10.68 15.46 -19.25
CA ALA A 85 -9.68 16.06 -18.38
C ALA A 85 -9.84 15.59 -16.92
N ALA A 86 -11.08 15.67 -16.40
CA ALA A 86 -11.38 15.24 -15.02
C ALA A 86 -11.07 13.77 -14.78
N GLN A 87 -11.33 12.87 -15.74
CA GLN A 87 -10.98 11.45 -15.63
C GLN A 87 -9.48 11.23 -15.57
N ASN A 88 -8.70 11.87 -16.45
CA ASN A 88 -7.25 11.76 -16.49
C ASN A 88 -6.61 12.31 -15.20
N ILE A 89 -7.04 13.49 -14.73
CA ILE A 89 -6.59 14.08 -13.47
C ILE A 89 -6.90 13.15 -12.29
N ARG A 90 -8.11 12.59 -12.27
CA ARG A 90 -8.51 11.63 -11.22
C ARG A 90 -7.62 10.39 -11.25
N HIS A 91 -7.44 9.78 -12.41
CA HIS A 91 -6.63 8.57 -12.57
C HIS A 91 -5.18 8.78 -12.09
N PHE A 92 -4.56 9.89 -12.47
CA PHE A 92 -3.19 10.21 -12.06
C PHE A 92 -3.08 10.46 -10.55
N HIS A 93 -4.02 11.22 -9.95
CA HIS A 93 -3.97 11.52 -8.53
C HIS A 93 -4.38 10.33 -7.64
N GLU A 94 -5.26 9.44 -8.11
CA GLU A 94 -5.56 8.19 -7.40
C GLU A 94 -4.33 7.27 -7.31
N ALA A 95 -3.52 7.21 -8.36
CA ALA A 95 -2.27 6.46 -8.39
C ALA A 95 -1.19 6.98 -7.41
N GLN A 96 -1.32 8.21 -6.91
CA GLN A 96 -0.43 8.78 -5.89
C GLN A 96 -0.70 8.28 -4.45
N ARG A 97 -1.72 7.43 -4.25
CA ARG A 97 -1.96 6.85 -2.93
C ARG A 97 -0.80 5.95 -2.53
N THR A 98 -0.21 6.21 -1.38
CA THR A 98 0.88 5.40 -0.81
C THR A 98 0.36 4.54 0.33
N SER A 99 0.97 3.37 0.53
CA SER A 99 0.72 2.52 1.69
C SER A 99 1.14 3.21 3.00
N GLU A 100 0.49 2.81 4.10
CA GLU A 100 0.88 3.26 5.43
C GLU A 100 2.27 2.71 5.80
N VAL A 101 3.12 3.55 6.36
CA VAL A 101 4.42 3.11 6.91
C VAL A 101 4.18 2.53 8.29
N TYR A 102 4.61 1.29 8.51
CA TYR A 102 4.62 0.65 9.82
C TYR A 102 5.96 -0.05 10.04
N ILE A 103 6.59 0.21 11.18
CA ILE A 103 7.88 -0.39 11.54
C ILE A 103 7.93 -0.69 13.04
N GLU A 104 8.49 -1.82 13.40
CA GLU A 104 8.97 -2.09 14.75
C GLU A 104 10.45 -1.69 14.83
N THR A 105 10.72 -0.57 15.50
CA THR A 105 12.08 0.00 15.59
C THR A 105 12.99 -0.82 16.48
N GLN A 106 12.40 -1.48 17.49
CA GLN A 106 13.00 -2.53 18.30
C GLN A 106 11.88 -3.34 18.96
N GLN A 107 12.20 -4.51 19.48
CA GLN A 107 11.21 -5.43 20.04
C GLN A 107 10.28 -4.75 21.05
N GLY A 108 8.98 -4.79 20.75
CA GLY A 108 7.94 -4.18 21.58
C GLY A 108 7.78 -2.68 21.44
N VAL A 109 8.44 -2.03 20.44
CA VAL A 109 8.30 -0.61 20.10
C VAL A 109 7.86 -0.48 18.65
N SER A 110 6.60 -0.21 18.42
CA SER A 110 6.01 -0.06 17.10
C SER A 110 5.75 1.42 16.79
N CYS A 111 6.18 1.86 15.62
CA CYS A 111 5.92 3.19 15.08
C CYS A 111 5.24 3.08 13.72
N TRP A 112 4.20 3.89 13.50
CA TRP A 112 3.53 3.94 12.20
C TRP A 112 3.07 5.35 11.87
N GLN A 113 2.79 5.57 10.59
CA GLN A 113 2.30 6.83 10.07
C GLN A 113 1.01 6.61 9.30
N LYS A 114 -0.01 7.39 9.63
CA LYS A 114 -1.30 7.38 8.94
C LYS A 114 -1.52 8.72 8.26
N LYS A 115 -1.84 8.69 6.97
CA LYS A 115 -2.28 9.87 6.23
C LYS A 115 -3.78 10.09 6.46
N THR A 116 -4.14 11.31 6.85
CA THR A 116 -5.54 11.71 7.08
C THR A 116 -5.84 13.00 6.31
N PRO A 117 -7.05 13.14 5.74
CA PRO A 117 -7.42 14.34 5.00
C PRO A 117 -7.42 15.59 5.87
N ILE A 118 -7.10 16.74 5.26
CA ILE A 118 -7.44 18.04 5.78
C ILE A 118 -8.96 18.17 5.62
N GLU A 119 -9.69 18.39 6.71
CA GLU A 119 -11.16 18.29 6.69
C GLU A 119 -11.82 19.36 5.82
N LYS A 120 -11.30 20.61 5.88
CA LYS A 120 -11.86 21.77 5.19
C LYS A 120 -10.78 22.48 4.40
N VAL A 121 -10.98 22.62 3.10
CA VAL A 121 -10.04 23.29 2.19
C VAL A 121 -10.74 24.38 1.41
N GLY A 122 -10.02 25.48 1.20
CA GLY A 122 -10.46 26.59 0.35
C GLY A 122 -9.75 26.53 -1.00
N ILE A 123 -10.49 26.72 -2.06
CA ILE A 123 -9.99 26.83 -3.42
C ILE A 123 -10.27 28.25 -3.92
N TYR A 124 -9.24 28.94 -4.35
CA TYR A 124 -9.36 30.25 -4.98
C TYR A 124 -9.13 30.14 -6.49
N ILE A 125 -10.10 30.60 -7.27
CA ILE A 125 -10.00 30.69 -8.73
C ILE A 125 -10.01 32.17 -9.13
N PRO A 126 -8.94 32.67 -9.77
CA PRO A 126 -8.88 34.06 -10.18
C PRO A 126 -9.91 34.39 -11.25
N GLY A 127 -10.54 35.54 -11.12
CA GLY A 127 -11.43 36.13 -12.12
C GLY A 127 -10.65 37.06 -13.02
N GLY A 128 -9.96 36.50 -13.96
CA GLY A 128 -9.21 37.25 -14.94
C GLY A 128 -9.98 37.51 -16.25
N THR A 129 -9.25 37.61 -17.34
CA THR A 129 -9.77 37.73 -18.70
C THR A 129 -10.23 36.41 -19.29
N ALA A 130 -9.95 35.28 -18.61
CA ALA A 130 -10.33 33.93 -19.00
C ALA A 130 -10.98 33.16 -17.83
N PRO A 131 -12.01 32.32 -18.08
CA PRO A 131 -12.61 31.46 -17.08
C PRO A 131 -11.72 30.24 -16.82
N LEU A 132 -10.92 30.25 -15.73
CA LEU A 132 -9.96 29.21 -15.40
C LEU A 132 -10.65 27.99 -14.75
N PHE A 133 -11.57 27.34 -15.45
CA PHE A 133 -12.29 26.16 -14.97
C PHE A 133 -11.38 24.93 -14.85
N SER A 134 -10.28 24.84 -15.60
CA SER A 134 -9.27 23.81 -15.45
C SER A 134 -8.66 23.80 -14.05
N THR A 135 -8.42 24.98 -13.46
CA THR A 135 -7.91 25.11 -12.09
C THR A 135 -8.89 24.54 -11.06
N VAL A 136 -10.20 24.58 -11.32
CA VAL A 136 -11.19 23.92 -10.45
C VAL A 136 -10.95 22.39 -10.46
N LEU A 137 -10.77 21.79 -11.64
CA LEU A 137 -10.48 20.35 -11.76
C LEU A 137 -9.19 19.98 -11.04
N MET A 138 -8.11 20.73 -11.29
CA MET A 138 -6.78 20.52 -10.73
C MET A 138 -6.74 20.58 -9.20
N LEU A 139 -7.59 21.39 -8.59
CA LEU A 139 -7.60 21.58 -7.14
C LEU A 139 -8.70 20.75 -6.43
N ALA A 140 -9.89 20.65 -7.01
CA ALA A 140 -11.00 19.97 -6.34
C ALA A 140 -10.94 18.45 -6.47
N ILE A 141 -10.42 17.91 -7.58
CA ILE A 141 -10.32 16.46 -7.76
C ILE A 141 -9.39 15.82 -6.72
N PRO A 142 -8.13 16.26 -6.53
CA PRO A 142 -7.27 15.67 -5.50
C PRO A 142 -7.81 15.92 -4.08
N ALA A 143 -8.49 17.04 -3.82
CA ALA A 143 -9.17 17.28 -2.53
C ALA A 143 -10.25 16.22 -2.26
N THR A 144 -11.05 15.90 -3.26
CA THR A 144 -12.10 14.85 -3.18
C THR A 144 -11.48 13.46 -3.00
N ILE A 145 -10.43 13.11 -3.76
CA ILE A 145 -9.70 11.84 -3.65
C ILE A 145 -9.09 11.68 -2.26
N ALA A 146 -8.54 12.75 -1.69
CA ALA A 146 -7.99 12.75 -0.33
C ALA A 146 -9.07 12.51 0.73
N GLY A 147 -10.33 12.84 0.46
CA GLY A 147 -11.45 12.73 1.39
C GLY A 147 -11.67 13.98 2.24
N CYS A 148 -11.35 15.17 1.71
CA CYS A 148 -11.72 16.45 2.35
C CYS A 148 -13.25 16.53 2.49
N LYS A 149 -13.73 16.84 3.69
CA LYS A 149 -15.18 16.86 3.99
C LYS A 149 -15.87 18.08 3.40
N GLU A 150 -15.17 19.19 3.33
CA GLU A 150 -15.70 20.48 2.87
C GLU A 150 -14.69 21.15 1.94
N ILE A 151 -15.12 21.45 0.72
CA ILE A 151 -14.34 22.14 -0.31
C ILE A 151 -15.09 23.45 -0.62
N VAL A 152 -14.49 24.57 -0.23
CA VAL A 152 -15.08 25.92 -0.38
C VAL A 152 -14.37 26.63 -1.53
N LEU A 153 -15.11 26.99 -2.57
CA LEU A 153 -14.57 27.67 -3.76
C LEU A 153 -14.93 29.15 -3.72
N CYS A 154 -13.94 30.03 -3.87
CA CYS A 154 -14.11 31.45 -4.09
C CYS A 154 -13.62 31.84 -5.48
N THR A 155 -14.45 32.57 -6.23
CA THR A 155 -14.09 33.15 -7.53
C THR A 155 -14.86 34.45 -7.72
N PRO A 156 -14.24 35.56 -8.23
CA PRO A 156 -14.93 36.80 -8.35
C PRO A 156 -16.04 36.80 -9.38
N GLN A 157 -17.14 37.44 -9.07
CA GLN A 157 -18.12 37.90 -10.04
C GLN A 157 -17.73 39.29 -10.48
N GLN A 158 -17.77 39.59 -11.76
CA GLN A 158 -17.47 40.94 -12.29
C GLN A 158 -18.77 41.70 -12.65
N ALA A 159 -18.88 42.92 -12.17
CA ALA A 159 -19.94 43.85 -12.53
C ALA A 159 -21.31 43.21 -12.92
N ASP A 160 -21.60 43.17 -14.21
CA ASP A 160 -22.84 42.61 -14.75
C ASP A 160 -22.67 41.15 -15.28
N ARG A 161 -21.50 40.51 -15.05
CA ARG A 161 -21.23 39.18 -15.52
C ARG A 161 -21.32 38.18 -14.35
N PRO A 162 -22.22 37.19 -14.42
CA PRO A 162 -22.23 36.09 -13.45
C PRO A 162 -20.94 35.28 -13.55
N ILE A 163 -20.70 34.41 -12.54
CA ILE A 163 -19.61 33.43 -12.61
C ILE A 163 -19.78 32.59 -13.88
N ALA A 164 -18.67 32.35 -14.57
CA ALA A 164 -18.68 31.59 -15.82
C ALA A 164 -19.29 30.19 -15.63
N PRO A 165 -20.21 29.76 -16.52
CA PRO A 165 -20.88 28.48 -16.37
C PRO A 165 -19.93 27.30 -16.37
N GLU A 166 -18.77 27.38 -17.03
CA GLU A 166 -17.71 26.38 -17.03
C GLU A 166 -17.14 26.15 -15.63
N ILE A 167 -16.96 27.21 -14.86
CA ILE A 167 -16.47 27.13 -13.46
C ILE A 167 -17.52 26.42 -12.58
N LEU A 168 -18.79 26.79 -12.73
CA LEU A 168 -19.88 26.19 -11.94
C LEU A 168 -20.07 24.71 -12.28
N TYR A 169 -19.98 24.37 -13.58
CA TYR A 169 -20.04 22.98 -14.04
C TYR A 169 -18.88 22.15 -13.48
N ALA A 170 -17.65 22.65 -13.58
CA ALA A 170 -16.46 22.00 -13.02
C ALA A 170 -16.58 21.82 -11.51
N ALA A 171 -17.06 22.83 -10.78
CA ALA A 171 -17.29 22.76 -9.35
C ALA A 171 -18.31 21.65 -8.97
N LYS A 172 -19.43 21.56 -9.72
CA LYS A 172 -20.43 20.51 -9.55
C LYS A 172 -19.84 19.11 -9.83
N LEU A 173 -19.13 18.96 -10.96
CA LEU A 173 -18.51 17.71 -11.38
C LEU A 173 -17.51 17.18 -10.34
N CYS A 174 -16.78 18.07 -9.67
CA CYS A 174 -15.77 17.73 -8.65
C CYS A 174 -16.34 17.61 -7.23
N GLY A 175 -17.62 17.87 -7.00
CA GLY A 175 -18.23 17.77 -5.67
C GLY A 175 -17.83 18.91 -4.72
N VAL A 176 -17.60 20.12 -5.23
CA VAL A 176 -17.36 21.32 -4.40
C VAL A 176 -18.56 21.58 -3.50
N SER A 177 -18.33 21.84 -2.22
CA SER A 177 -19.39 21.97 -1.19
C SER A 177 -20.13 23.30 -1.25
N SER A 178 -19.43 24.37 -1.63
CA SER A 178 -20.01 25.71 -1.79
C SER A 178 -19.17 26.58 -2.73
N VAL A 179 -19.84 27.45 -3.48
CA VAL A 179 -19.22 28.43 -4.38
C VAL A 179 -19.61 29.82 -3.93
N HIS A 180 -18.63 30.71 -3.81
CA HIS A 180 -18.77 32.09 -3.32
C HIS A 180 -18.28 33.08 -4.37
N PRO A 181 -19.09 34.13 -4.74
CA PRO A 181 -18.75 35.13 -5.73
C PRO A 181 -17.80 36.20 -5.15
N LEU A 182 -16.63 35.76 -4.68
CA LEU A 182 -15.66 36.62 -3.99
C LEU A 182 -14.28 36.52 -4.66
N GLY A 183 -13.65 37.65 -4.91
CA GLY A 183 -12.32 37.78 -5.48
C GLY A 183 -11.28 38.37 -4.55
N GLY A 184 -10.03 38.42 -4.97
CA GLY A 184 -8.95 39.17 -4.36
C GLY A 184 -8.65 38.84 -2.90
N VAL A 185 -8.16 39.88 -2.18
CA VAL A 185 -7.75 39.77 -0.77
C VAL A 185 -8.91 39.36 0.13
N GLN A 186 -10.12 39.90 -0.13
CA GLN A 186 -11.30 39.64 0.69
C GLN A 186 -11.76 38.17 0.61
N ALA A 187 -11.57 37.49 -0.53
CA ALA A 187 -11.86 36.07 -0.65
C ALA A 187 -10.90 35.24 0.22
N ILE A 188 -9.61 35.54 0.20
CA ILE A 188 -8.61 34.89 1.03
C ILE A 188 -8.87 35.12 2.52
N ALA A 189 -9.23 36.37 2.89
CA ALA A 189 -9.59 36.72 4.26
C ALA A 189 -10.83 35.94 4.73
N ALA A 190 -11.88 35.85 3.88
CA ALA A 190 -13.09 35.09 4.19
C ALA A 190 -12.79 33.59 4.41
N LEU A 191 -12.00 32.97 3.54
CA LEU A 191 -11.58 31.56 3.70
C LEU A 191 -10.74 31.36 4.97
N ALA A 192 -9.85 32.28 5.29
CA ALA A 192 -8.94 32.15 6.42
C ALA A 192 -9.62 32.37 7.78
N ILE A 193 -10.49 33.35 7.88
CA ILE A 193 -11.13 33.75 9.14
C ILE A 193 -12.47 33.05 9.33
N GLY A 194 -13.24 32.90 8.25
CA GLY A 194 -14.65 32.51 8.24
C GLY A 194 -15.56 33.72 8.46
N THR A 195 -16.77 33.69 7.90
CA THR A 195 -17.82 34.66 8.10
C THR A 195 -19.17 33.96 8.26
N GLU A 196 -20.28 34.71 8.31
CA GLU A 196 -21.61 34.12 8.43
C GLU A 196 -21.95 33.21 7.23
N SER A 197 -21.49 33.59 6.02
CA SER A 197 -21.77 32.85 4.78
C SER A 197 -20.62 31.95 4.31
N VAL A 198 -19.38 32.27 4.67
CA VAL A 198 -18.18 31.55 4.18
C VAL A 198 -17.56 30.72 5.32
N SER A 199 -17.54 29.43 5.17
CA SER A 199 -16.89 28.54 6.14
C SER A 199 -15.39 28.79 6.24
N LYS A 200 -14.87 28.91 7.47
CA LYS A 200 -13.43 28.90 7.72
C LYS A 200 -12.82 27.58 7.29
N VAL A 201 -11.69 27.67 6.58
CA VAL A 201 -10.93 26.49 6.11
C VAL A 201 -9.60 26.33 6.84
N TYR A 202 -8.94 25.19 6.65
CA TYR A 202 -7.66 24.89 7.30
C TYR A 202 -6.47 25.04 6.36
N LYS A 203 -6.71 24.97 5.04
CA LYS A 203 -5.69 25.20 4.02
C LYS A 203 -6.32 25.85 2.79
N ILE A 204 -5.62 26.83 2.19
CA ILE A 204 -6.05 27.54 0.98
C ILE A 204 -5.16 27.15 -0.17
N PHE A 205 -5.77 26.82 -1.31
CA PHE A 205 -5.16 26.46 -2.58
C PHE A 205 -5.58 27.41 -3.68
N GLY A 206 -4.72 27.59 -4.65
CA GLY A 206 -5.06 28.30 -5.89
C GLY A 206 -4.07 29.39 -6.26
N PRO A 207 -3.90 29.60 -7.59
CA PRO A 207 -3.10 30.68 -8.13
C PRO A 207 -3.77 32.03 -7.90
N GLY A 208 -3.01 33.09 -8.02
CA GLY A 208 -3.54 34.44 -7.93
C GLY A 208 -2.51 35.49 -8.27
N ASN A 209 -3.00 36.72 -8.48
CA ASN A 209 -2.12 37.85 -8.69
C ASN A 209 -1.38 38.25 -7.39
N GLN A 210 -0.52 39.26 -7.48
CA GLN A 210 0.28 39.74 -6.34
C GLN A 210 -0.54 40.05 -5.06
N TYR A 211 -1.79 40.52 -5.19
CA TYR A 211 -2.68 40.81 -4.04
C TYR A 211 -3.11 39.51 -3.34
N VAL A 212 -3.47 38.49 -4.12
CA VAL A 212 -3.86 37.18 -3.61
C VAL A 212 -2.67 36.48 -2.98
N THR A 213 -1.49 36.57 -3.59
CA THR A 213 -0.24 36.02 -3.06
C THR A 213 0.12 36.67 -1.70
N ALA A 214 0.10 37.98 -1.63
CA ALA A 214 0.34 38.72 -0.37
C ALA A 214 -0.71 38.33 0.70
N ALA A 215 -1.98 38.23 0.31
CA ALA A 215 -3.05 37.82 1.22
C ALA A 215 -2.87 36.38 1.73
N LYS A 216 -2.47 35.42 0.87
CA LYS A 216 -2.15 34.05 1.29
C LYS A 216 -0.98 33.99 2.25
N GLN A 217 0.10 34.74 1.98
CA GLN A 217 1.26 34.83 2.88
C GLN A 217 0.90 35.42 4.23
N TYR A 218 0.07 36.50 4.25
CA TYR A 218 -0.43 37.09 5.49
C TYR A 218 -1.33 36.11 6.26
N ALA A 219 -2.24 35.43 5.57
CA ALA A 219 -3.10 34.41 6.18
C ALA A 219 -2.30 33.28 6.81
N ALA A 220 -1.20 32.86 6.17
CA ALA A 220 -0.35 31.78 6.64
C ALA A 220 0.39 32.08 7.94
N GLN A 221 0.57 33.33 8.27
CA GLN A 221 1.23 33.74 9.54
C GLN A 221 0.34 33.48 10.77
N LYS A 222 -0.99 33.42 10.62
CA LYS A 222 -1.90 33.48 11.80
C LYS A 222 -3.07 32.50 11.75
N TRP A 223 -3.64 32.17 10.58
CA TRP A 223 -4.94 31.50 10.52
C TRP A 223 -4.95 30.14 9.83
N VAL A 224 -4.30 30.00 8.64
CA VAL A 224 -4.45 28.84 7.76
C VAL A 224 -3.13 28.47 7.09
N ALA A 225 -2.97 27.21 6.70
CA ALA A 225 -1.90 26.82 5.79
C ALA A 225 -2.22 27.26 4.35
N ILE A 226 -1.20 27.38 3.51
CA ILE A 226 -1.34 27.61 2.07
C ILE A 226 -0.66 26.51 1.29
N ASP A 227 -0.97 26.40 -0.01
CA ASP A 227 -0.30 25.47 -0.93
C ASP A 227 1.18 25.84 -1.10
N MET A 228 1.44 27.01 -1.72
CA MET A 228 2.80 27.52 -1.94
C MET A 228 2.74 29.04 -2.20
N PRO A 229 3.86 29.77 -2.05
CA PRO A 229 4.01 31.10 -2.61
C PRO A 229 3.95 30.99 -4.14
N ALA A 230 3.24 31.90 -4.78
CA ALA A 230 3.15 31.96 -6.23
C ALA A 230 3.61 33.35 -6.74
N GLY A 231 4.26 33.36 -7.88
CA GLY A 231 4.64 34.53 -8.63
C GLY A 231 4.02 34.50 -10.04
N PRO A 232 4.51 35.33 -10.98
CA PRO A 232 4.12 35.24 -12.38
C PRO A 232 4.43 33.87 -12.98
N SER A 233 3.67 33.46 -13.98
CA SER A 233 3.84 32.20 -14.68
C SER A 233 5.12 32.17 -15.50
N GLU A 234 5.79 31.05 -15.56
CA GLU A 234 7.09 30.89 -16.22
C GLU A 234 7.22 29.53 -16.94
N LEU A 235 7.86 29.57 -18.11
CA LEU A 235 8.20 28.38 -18.89
C LEU A 235 9.66 28.39 -19.28
N LEU A 236 10.34 27.27 -19.14
CA LEU A 236 11.65 27.05 -19.72
C LEU A 236 11.59 25.88 -20.69
N VAL A 237 12.07 26.10 -21.91
CA VAL A 237 12.22 25.07 -22.94
C VAL A 237 13.70 24.80 -23.15
N TYR A 238 14.10 23.53 -23.05
CA TYR A 238 15.37 23.05 -23.57
C TYR A 238 15.17 22.50 -24.98
N GLY A 239 16.05 22.89 -25.91
CA GLY A 239 16.04 22.38 -27.27
C GLY A 239 17.47 22.08 -27.79
N ASP A 240 17.56 21.11 -28.67
CA ASP A 240 18.78 20.68 -29.37
C ASP A 240 18.55 20.65 -30.91
N GLU A 241 19.45 20.03 -31.64
CA GLU A 241 19.36 19.89 -33.10
C GLU A 241 18.18 19.07 -33.59
N THR A 242 17.54 18.27 -32.73
CA THR A 242 16.36 17.43 -33.04
C THR A 242 15.05 18.15 -32.77
N SER A 243 15.12 19.33 -32.20
CA SER A 243 13.95 20.12 -31.80
C SER A 243 13.22 20.71 -33.02
N ILE A 244 11.88 20.85 -32.89
CA ILE A 244 11.04 21.45 -33.91
C ILE A 244 10.78 22.93 -33.57
N PRO A 245 11.38 23.91 -34.29
CA PRO A 245 11.33 25.33 -33.93
C PRO A 245 9.88 25.89 -33.80
N SER A 246 8.95 25.45 -34.65
CA SER A 246 7.56 25.90 -34.62
C SER A 246 6.81 25.42 -33.38
N PHE A 247 7.14 24.25 -32.82
CA PHE A 247 6.56 23.74 -31.58
C PHE A 247 7.07 24.53 -30.38
N ILE A 248 8.40 24.74 -30.30
CA ILE A 248 9.01 25.56 -29.25
C ILE A 248 8.41 26.97 -29.25
N ALA A 249 8.26 27.59 -30.41
CA ALA A 249 7.67 28.93 -30.52
C ALA A 249 6.22 28.94 -30.02
N ALA A 250 5.42 27.93 -30.34
CA ALA A 250 4.04 27.80 -29.85
C ALA A 250 3.99 27.65 -28.33
N ASP A 251 4.84 26.83 -27.73
CA ASP A 251 4.92 26.64 -26.27
C ASP A 251 5.39 27.92 -25.55
N LEU A 252 6.39 28.64 -26.07
CA LEU A 252 6.82 29.91 -25.49
C LEU A 252 5.70 30.96 -25.56
N LEU A 253 4.91 30.97 -26.62
CA LEU A 253 3.78 31.89 -26.78
C LEU A 253 2.60 31.52 -25.90
N SER A 254 2.33 30.22 -25.66
CA SER A 254 1.25 29.76 -24.78
C SER A 254 1.44 30.28 -23.36
N GLN A 255 2.67 30.26 -22.86
CA GLN A 255 2.99 30.80 -21.54
C GLN A 255 3.02 32.33 -21.51
N ALA A 256 3.56 32.96 -22.57
CA ALA A 256 3.66 34.41 -22.64
C ALA A 256 2.29 35.11 -22.71
N GLU A 257 1.23 34.45 -23.15
CA GLU A 257 -0.12 35.03 -23.20
C GLU A 257 -0.84 35.09 -21.85
N HIS A 258 -0.30 34.47 -20.78
CA HIS A 258 -0.87 34.52 -19.44
C HIS A 258 -0.86 35.93 -18.86
N GLY A 259 0.23 36.70 -19.04
CA GLY A 259 0.33 38.05 -18.55
C GLY A 259 1.61 38.79 -19.00
N SER A 260 1.61 40.11 -18.93
CA SER A 260 2.79 40.95 -19.29
C SER A 260 3.98 40.71 -18.37
N ASP A 261 3.79 40.14 -17.23
CA ASP A 261 4.81 39.77 -16.23
C ASP A 261 5.26 38.30 -16.31
N SER A 262 4.70 37.52 -17.26
CA SER A 262 5.20 36.17 -17.57
C SER A 262 6.63 36.20 -18.10
N GLN A 263 7.37 35.13 -17.86
CA GLN A 263 8.74 34.98 -18.37
C GLN A 263 8.91 33.63 -19.06
N VAL A 264 9.45 33.64 -20.29
CA VAL A 264 9.78 32.43 -21.03
C VAL A 264 11.29 32.39 -21.34
N VAL A 265 11.88 31.21 -21.22
CA VAL A 265 13.31 31.01 -21.42
C VAL A 265 13.53 29.87 -22.37
N LEU A 266 14.30 30.10 -23.45
CA LEU A 266 14.83 29.05 -24.31
C LEU A 266 16.27 28.77 -23.92
N VAL A 267 16.56 27.53 -23.56
CA VAL A 267 17.95 27.04 -23.35
C VAL A 267 18.25 26.06 -24.45
N THR A 268 19.38 26.20 -25.12
CA THR A 268 19.72 25.32 -26.24
C THR A 268 21.22 25.05 -26.32
N THR A 269 21.56 23.90 -26.91
CA THR A 269 22.94 23.56 -27.33
C THR A 269 23.17 23.76 -28.82
N ASP A 270 22.11 24.12 -29.59
CA ASP A 270 22.22 24.50 -31.01
C ASP A 270 21.98 26.00 -31.18
N ALA A 271 23.04 26.75 -31.48
CA ALA A 271 22.96 28.19 -31.73
C ALA A 271 22.00 28.54 -32.87
N SER A 272 21.89 27.69 -33.90
CA SER A 272 20.99 27.91 -35.04
C SER A 272 19.52 27.82 -34.69
N LEU A 273 19.16 27.05 -33.64
CA LEU A 273 17.79 26.90 -33.17
C LEU A 273 17.22 28.22 -32.63
N SER A 274 18.04 29.04 -31.99
CA SER A 274 17.64 30.37 -31.48
C SER A 274 17.09 31.28 -32.60
N GLU A 275 17.74 31.31 -33.73
CA GLU A 275 17.31 32.14 -34.88
C GLU A 275 16.01 31.58 -35.50
N LYS A 276 15.92 30.25 -35.64
CA LYS A 276 14.73 29.57 -36.20
C LYS A 276 13.53 29.80 -35.31
N VAL A 277 13.67 29.66 -33.99
CA VAL A 277 12.60 29.90 -33.04
C VAL A 277 12.16 31.36 -33.01
N ASN A 278 13.08 32.33 -33.01
CA ASN A 278 12.72 33.74 -33.07
C ASN A 278 11.91 34.09 -34.32
N LYS A 279 12.28 33.52 -35.49
CA LYS A 279 11.50 33.67 -36.72
C LYS A 279 10.10 33.12 -36.63
N GLU A 280 9.93 31.94 -36.01
CA GLU A 280 8.64 31.34 -35.78
C GLU A 280 7.82 32.15 -34.78
N LEU A 281 8.42 32.68 -33.71
CA LEU A 281 7.74 33.58 -32.77
C LEU A 281 7.14 34.80 -33.48
N ASP A 282 7.87 35.45 -34.37
CA ASP A 282 7.41 36.60 -35.14
C ASP A 282 6.20 36.24 -36.01
N VAL A 283 6.25 35.07 -36.68
CA VAL A 283 5.16 34.58 -37.54
C VAL A 283 3.91 34.25 -36.72
N GLN A 284 4.06 33.46 -35.65
CA GLN A 284 2.92 32.97 -34.87
C GLN A 284 2.26 34.06 -34.03
N LEU A 285 3.06 35.01 -33.52
CA LEU A 285 2.57 36.17 -32.76
C LEU A 285 1.49 36.97 -33.52
N GLU A 286 1.63 37.07 -34.85
CA GLU A 286 0.67 37.84 -35.67
C GLU A 286 -0.77 37.27 -35.63
N SER A 287 -0.94 35.98 -35.32
CA SER A 287 -2.25 35.33 -35.24
C SER A 287 -2.90 35.39 -33.86
N LEU A 288 -2.18 35.83 -32.82
CA LEU A 288 -2.69 35.79 -31.44
C LEU A 288 -3.65 36.97 -31.14
N SER A 289 -4.69 36.69 -30.38
CA SER A 289 -5.65 37.70 -29.91
C SER A 289 -5.08 38.60 -28.78
N ARG A 290 -4.11 38.11 -28.02
CA ARG A 290 -3.52 38.81 -26.86
C ARG A 290 -2.12 39.36 -27.11
N LYS A 291 -1.81 39.77 -28.36
CA LYS A 291 -0.48 40.22 -28.81
C LYS A 291 0.22 41.23 -27.87
N GLY A 292 -0.51 42.13 -27.23
CA GLY A 292 0.05 43.15 -26.34
C GLY A 292 0.76 42.54 -25.14
N PHE A 293 0.08 41.66 -24.44
CA PHE A 293 0.65 40.95 -23.27
C PHE A 293 1.84 40.11 -23.63
N VAL A 294 1.75 39.39 -24.79
CA VAL A 294 2.83 38.53 -25.26
C VAL A 294 4.09 39.33 -25.59
N LYS A 295 3.94 40.51 -26.24
CA LYS A 295 5.09 41.36 -26.53
C LYS A 295 5.81 41.80 -25.27
N ASP A 296 5.06 42.27 -24.26
CA ASP A 296 5.63 42.69 -22.96
C ASP A 296 6.34 41.51 -22.27
N ALA A 297 5.74 40.32 -22.26
CA ALA A 297 6.33 39.13 -21.69
C ALA A 297 7.63 38.71 -22.41
N LEU A 298 7.68 38.81 -23.76
CA LEU A 298 8.88 38.48 -24.54
C LEU A 298 10.04 39.46 -24.31
N GLU A 299 9.77 40.73 -23.88
CA GLU A 299 10.82 41.66 -23.48
C GLU A 299 11.52 41.23 -22.21
N ASN A 300 10.82 40.59 -21.28
CA ASN A 300 11.36 39.97 -20.06
C ASN A 300 12.00 38.60 -20.30
N SER A 301 11.92 38.05 -21.50
CA SER A 301 12.29 36.69 -21.87
C SER A 301 13.66 36.63 -22.56
N ARG A 302 14.25 35.43 -22.58
CA ARG A 302 15.64 35.30 -23.09
C ARG A 302 15.91 33.93 -23.70
N THR A 303 16.91 33.88 -24.57
CA THR A 303 17.53 32.64 -25.06
C THR A 303 18.92 32.51 -24.46
N VAL A 304 19.27 31.33 -23.99
CA VAL A 304 20.61 31.02 -23.48
C VAL A 304 21.17 29.84 -24.27
N VAL A 305 22.34 30.01 -24.87
CA VAL A 305 23.01 28.98 -25.65
C VAL A 305 24.22 28.48 -24.90
N PHE A 306 24.33 27.18 -24.72
CA PHE A 306 25.49 26.52 -24.10
C PHE A 306 26.20 25.58 -25.07
N ASN A 307 27.48 25.31 -24.83
CA ASN A 307 28.27 24.39 -25.67
C ASN A 307 27.98 22.90 -25.35
N ASP A 308 27.42 22.62 -24.19
CA ASP A 308 27.15 21.24 -23.75
C ASP A 308 25.89 21.13 -22.91
N ALA A 309 25.27 19.95 -22.93
CA ALA A 309 24.03 19.64 -22.26
C ALA A 309 24.14 19.69 -20.73
N LYS A 310 25.31 19.36 -20.16
CA LYS A 310 25.47 19.35 -18.69
C LYS A 310 25.44 20.77 -18.12
N THR A 311 26.16 21.70 -18.74
CA THR A 311 26.14 23.11 -18.34
C THR A 311 24.76 23.73 -18.55
N ALA A 312 24.04 23.34 -19.62
CA ALA A 312 22.66 23.72 -19.86
C ALA A 312 21.75 23.19 -18.72
N ALA A 313 21.88 21.93 -18.33
CA ALA A 313 21.13 21.32 -17.24
C ALA A 313 21.42 21.99 -15.88
N ASP A 314 22.67 22.33 -15.60
CA ASP A 314 23.03 23.04 -14.37
C ASP A 314 22.40 24.44 -14.32
N PHE A 315 22.37 25.17 -15.44
CA PHE A 315 21.66 26.44 -15.55
C PHE A 315 20.13 26.28 -15.36
N ILE A 316 19.51 25.26 -15.97
CA ILE A 316 18.10 24.98 -15.83
C ILE A 316 17.74 24.68 -14.36
N ASN A 317 18.53 23.86 -13.68
CA ASN A 317 18.35 23.62 -12.24
C ASN A 317 18.59 24.87 -11.38
N TYR A 318 19.50 25.76 -11.81
CA TYR A 318 19.70 27.06 -11.16
C TYR A 318 18.53 28.00 -11.41
N TYR A 319 17.90 27.97 -12.58
CA TYR A 319 16.65 28.68 -12.86
C TYR A 319 15.49 28.12 -12.05
N ALA A 320 15.36 26.79 -11.94
CA ALA A 320 14.27 26.08 -11.25
C ALA A 320 12.88 26.48 -11.79
N PRO A 321 12.56 26.15 -13.04
CA PRO A 321 11.35 26.60 -13.72
C PRO A 321 10.06 26.01 -13.12
N GLU A 322 8.97 26.73 -13.28
CA GLU A 322 7.60 26.21 -13.05
C GLU A 322 7.30 25.07 -14.05
N HIS A 323 7.34 25.40 -15.34
CA HIS A 323 7.19 24.44 -16.44
C HIS A 323 8.53 24.23 -17.12
N TYR A 324 8.91 22.97 -17.34
CA TYR A 324 10.14 22.61 -18.04
C TYR A 324 9.84 21.66 -19.20
N ILE A 325 10.01 22.15 -20.45
CA ILE A 325 9.90 21.30 -21.65
C ILE A 325 11.28 20.85 -22.08
N ILE A 326 11.46 19.55 -22.31
CA ILE A 326 12.63 18.95 -22.96
C ILE A 326 12.21 18.61 -24.39
N ALA A 327 12.38 19.57 -25.31
CA ALA A 327 12.01 19.44 -26.70
C ALA A 327 13.15 18.75 -27.50
N SER A 328 13.29 17.45 -27.30
CA SER A 328 14.35 16.64 -27.92
C SER A 328 13.83 15.25 -28.27
N GLU A 329 14.40 14.61 -29.32
CA GLU A 329 14.20 13.18 -29.59
C GLU A 329 15.01 12.28 -28.64
N TYR A 330 16.02 12.85 -27.95
CA TYR A 330 16.91 12.14 -27.02
C TYR A 330 16.87 12.79 -25.63
N PRO A 331 15.71 12.76 -24.93
CA PRO A 331 15.52 13.52 -23.70
C PRO A 331 16.26 12.94 -22.49
N GLU A 332 16.79 11.70 -22.58
CA GLU A 332 17.36 10.95 -21.45
C GLU A 332 18.50 11.70 -20.77
N ILE A 333 19.37 12.35 -21.53
CA ILE A 333 20.50 13.13 -21.00
C ILE A 333 20.01 14.25 -20.07
N MET A 334 18.95 14.94 -20.46
CA MET A 334 18.40 16.02 -19.66
C MET A 334 17.59 15.48 -18.49
N LEU A 335 16.84 14.37 -18.67
CA LEU A 335 16.05 13.74 -17.62
C LEU A 335 16.88 13.29 -16.42
N GLU A 336 18.06 12.70 -16.66
CA GLU A 336 19.00 12.29 -15.60
C GLU A 336 19.48 13.46 -14.72
N HIS A 337 19.45 14.69 -15.26
CA HIS A 337 19.93 15.88 -14.58
C HIS A 337 18.81 16.72 -13.94
N VAL A 338 17.54 16.38 -14.12
CA VAL A 338 16.41 17.12 -13.53
C VAL A 338 16.45 17.03 -12.00
N ARG A 339 16.51 18.20 -11.35
CA ARG A 339 16.47 18.32 -9.89
C ARG A 339 15.42 19.32 -9.41
N ASN A 340 15.27 20.42 -10.14
CA ASN A 340 14.44 21.55 -9.74
C ASN A 340 13.52 21.95 -10.89
N ALA A 341 12.27 21.48 -10.85
CA ALA A 341 11.20 21.91 -11.76
C ALA A 341 9.85 21.69 -11.11
N GLY A 342 8.86 22.49 -11.43
CA GLY A 342 7.47 22.28 -10.98
C GLY A 342 6.84 21.10 -11.72
N SER A 343 6.93 21.08 -13.05
CA SER A 343 6.51 19.97 -13.93
C SER A 343 7.46 19.84 -15.13
N VAL A 344 7.66 18.62 -15.64
CA VAL A 344 8.55 18.35 -16.78
C VAL A 344 7.77 17.70 -17.91
N PHE A 345 7.91 18.26 -19.12
CA PHE A 345 7.28 17.83 -20.36
C PHE A 345 8.34 17.23 -21.27
N VAL A 346 8.17 15.99 -21.69
CA VAL A 346 9.23 15.21 -22.32
C VAL A 346 8.94 14.93 -23.78
N GLY A 347 9.86 15.34 -24.66
CA GLY A 347 9.80 15.11 -26.09
C GLY A 347 9.06 16.20 -26.87
N ASN A 348 9.29 16.22 -28.18
CA ASN A 348 8.75 17.26 -29.08
C ASN A 348 7.22 17.32 -29.15
N PHE A 349 6.50 16.25 -28.81
CA PHE A 349 5.04 16.15 -28.88
C PHE A 349 4.32 16.41 -27.56
N THR A 350 5.03 16.89 -26.55
CA THR A 350 4.47 17.12 -25.20
C THR A 350 4.41 18.62 -24.91
N PRO A 351 3.37 19.34 -25.36
CA PRO A 351 3.21 20.76 -25.10
C PRO A 351 2.85 21.02 -23.64
N GLU A 352 3.18 22.20 -23.13
CA GLU A 352 2.73 22.69 -21.81
C GLU A 352 1.22 22.58 -21.62
N SER A 353 0.46 22.96 -22.65
CA SER A 353 -1.02 22.90 -22.64
C SER A 353 -1.58 21.51 -22.31
N ALA A 354 -0.83 20.43 -22.57
CA ALA A 354 -1.28 19.10 -22.18
C ALA A 354 -1.37 18.97 -20.65
N GLY A 355 -0.38 19.46 -19.92
CA GLY A 355 -0.38 19.49 -18.45
C GLY A 355 -1.40 20.47 -17.88
N ASP A 356 -1.56 21.60 -18.53
CA ASP A 356 -2.50 22.63 -18.08
C ASP A 356 -3.97 22.23 -18.18
N TYR A 357 -4.31 21.33 -19.10
CA TYR A 357 -5.72 21.00 -19.33
C TYR A 357 -6.07 19.54 -19.08
N ALA A 358 -5.36 18.57 -19.64
CA ALA A 358 -5.96 17.25 -19.82
C ALA A 358 -5.06 16.04 -19.64
N SER A 359 -3.73 16.15 -19.56
CA SER A 359 -2.83 14.99 -19.44
C SER A 359 -2.98 14.23 -18.12
N GLY A 360 -3.40 14.93 -17.05
CA GLY A 360 -3.62 14.34 -15.73
C GLY A 360 -2.73 14.89 -14.63
N THR A 361 -1.59 15.51 -14.96
CA THR A 361 -0.73 16.21 -13.99
C THR A 361 -1.39 17.49 -13.50
N ASN A 362 -0.85 18.12 -12.44
CA ASN A 362 -1.42 19.33 -11.86
C ASN A 362 -0.65 20.57 -12.35
N HIS A 363 -1.36 21.61 -12.75
CA HIS A 363 -0.77 22.86 -13.21
C HIS A 363 -0.59 23.92 -12.11
N THR A 364 -1.01 23.63 -10.87
CA THR A 364 -0.74 24.52 -9.75
C THR A 364 0.66 24.21 -9.23
N LEU A 365 1.63 24.95 -9.75
CA LEU A 365 3.05 24.67 -9.64
C LEU A 365 3.78 25.82 -8.91
N PRO A 366 4.96 25.54 -8.31
CA PRO A 366 5.77 26.59 -7.71
C PRO A 366 6.47 27.41 -8.77
N THR A 367 6.27 28.74 -8.73
CA THR A 367 6.90 29.73 -9.60
C THR A 367 8.07 30.42 -8.90
N ASN A 368 8.72 31.38 -9.55
CA ASN A 368 9.75 32.25 -8.98
C ASN A 368 10.91 31.48 -8.30
N GLY A 369 11.32 30.35 -8.92
CA GLY A 369 12.40 29.50 -8.40
C GLY A 369 12.03 28.70 -7.16
N PHE A 370 10.79 28.77 -6.67
CA PHE A 370 10.33 28.00 -5.52
C PHE A 370 10.26 26.49 -5.80
N ALA A 371 10.39 26.04 -7.04
CA ALA A 371 10.56 24.62 -7.39
C ALA A 371 11.79 23.95 -6.74
N ARG A 372 12.71 24.74 -6.16
CA ARG A 372 13.80 24.23 -5.32
C ARG A 372 13.34 23.75 -3.94
N GLN A 373 12.14 24.14 -3.49
CA GLN A 373 11.67 23.95 -2.10
C GLN A 373 10.25 23.37 -2.02
N TYR A 374 9.44 23.59 -3.05
CA TYR A 374 8.04 23.19 -3.09
C TYR A 374 7.79 22.29 -4.29
N SER A 375 6.93 21.31 -4.10
CA SER A 375 6.33 20.51 -5.18
C SER A 375 5.06 21.19 -5.70
N GLY A 376 4.68 20.89 -6.92
CA GLY A 376 3.33 21.17 -7.42
C GLY A 376 2.26 20.51 -6.56
N VAL A 377 1.02 21.01 -6.65
CA VAL A 377 -0.11 20.43 -5.93
C VAL A 377 -0.30 18.97 -6.35
N ASN A 378 -0.39 18.11 -5.36
CA ASN A 378 -0.56 16.67 -5.50
C ASN A 378 -1.49 16.14 -4.40
N LEU A 379 -1.73 14.83 -4.36
CA LEU A 379 -2.62 14.22 -3.37
C LEU A 379 -2.14 14.48 -1.92
N ASP A 380 -0.83 14.44 -1.68
CA ASP A 380 -0.25 14.68 -0.35
C ASP A 380 -0.44 16.13 0.14
N SER A 381 -0.67 17.08 -0.77
CA SER A 381 -0.99 18.47 -0.42
C SER A 381 -2.27 18.60 0.40
N TYR A 382 -3.19 17.64 0.29
CA TYR A 382 -4.48 17.58 1.00
C TYR A 382 -4.48 16.63 2.19
N LEU A 383 -3.36 15.99 2.49
CA LEU A 383 -3.21 15.02 3.56
C LEU A 383 -2.28 15.53 4.67
N LYS A 384 -2.55 15.08 5.89
CA LYS A 384 -1.66 15.22 7.04
C LYS A 384 -1.13 13.85 7.41
N ALA A 385 0.16 13.71 7.61
CA ALA A 385 0.78 12.52 8.12
C ALA A 385 0.86 12.60 9.65
N ILE A 386 0.09 11.74 10.34
CA ILE A 386 0.09 11.64 11.81
C ILE A 386 0.90 10.43 12.19
N THR A 387 1.89 10.63 13.06
CA THR A 387 2.70 9.55 13.61
C THR A 387 2.03 8.96 14.85
N PHE A 388 2.11 7.65 14.96
CA PHE A 388 1.65 6.88 16.11
C PHE A 388 2.79 6.03 16.62
N GLN A 389 2.79 5.80 17.94
CA GLN A 389 3.73 4.87 18.56
C GLN A 389 3.05 4.09 19.66
N ARG A 390 3.46 2.83 19.78
CA ARG A 390 3.02 1.91 20.82
C ARG A 390 4.22 1.22 21.41
N ILE A 391 4.33 1.24 22.73
CA ILE A 391 5.40 0.58 23.46
C ILE A 391 4.77 -0.43 24.42
N SER A 392 5.20 -1.70 24.33
CA SER A 392 4.78 -2.76 25.24
C SER A 392 5.57 -2.69 26.56
N SER A 393 5.17 -3.50 27.54
CA SER A 393 5.93 -3.66 28.80
C SER A 393 7.36 -4.11 28.56
N LEU A 394 7.58 -5.03 27.62
CA LEU A 394 8.92 -5.46 27.20
C LEU A 394 9.67 -4.32 26.51
N GLY A 395 9.00 -3.61 25.58
CA GLY A 395 9.61 -2.49 24.87
C GLY A 395 10.06 -1.37 25.79
N ILE A 396 9.24 -0.97 26.79
CA ILE A 396 9.66 0.08 27.74
C ILE A 396 10.76 -0.41 28.69
N THR A 397 10.79 -1.70 29.02
CA THR A 397 11.88 -2.27 29.85
C THR A 397 13.22 -2.19 29.13
N THR A 398 13.22 -2.39 27.81
CA THR A 398 14.44 -2.35 26.97
C THR A 398 14.84 -0.92 26.60
N LEU A 399 13.88 -0.09 26.16
CA LEU A 399 14.13 1.27 25.66
C LEU A 399 14.22 2.30 26.80
N GLY A 400 13.51 2.05 27.90
CA GLY A 400 13.37 3.00 29.01
C GLY A 400 14.67 3.55 29.57
N PRO A 401 15.68 2.71 29.86
CA PRO A 401 16.97 3.20 30.37
C PRO A 401 17.64 4.23 29.46
N ALA A 402 17.54 4.04 28.14
CA ALA A 402 18.09 5.00 27.18
C ALA A 402 17.33 6.34 27.20
N ILE A 403 15.99 6.29 27.33
CA ILE A 403 15.16 7.50 27.43
C ILE A 403 15.47 8.26 28.73
N GLU A 404 15.60 7.55 29.86
CA GLU A 404 15.97 8.17 31.16
C GLU A 404 17.30 8.90 31.07
N GLU A 405 18.32 8.26 30.47
CA GLU A 405 19.66 8.86 30.34
C GLU A 405 19.65 10.09 29.45
N MET A 406 18.94 10.04 28.29
CA MET A 406 18.80 11.20 27.41
C MET A 406 18.06 12.34 28.08
N ALA A 407 16.94 12.07 28.75
CA ALA A 407 16.17 13.08 29.47
C ALA A 407 16.97 13.73 30.62
N ARG A 408 17.80 12.96 31.30
CA ARG A 408 18.72 13.44 32.35
C ARG A 408 19.78 14.35 31.76
N ALA A 409 20.39 13.97 30.65
CA ALA A 409 21.40 14.78 29.96
C ALA A 409 20.84 16.12 29.49
N GLU A 410 19.57 16.16 29.08
CA GLU A 410 18.85 17.40 28.71
C GLU A 410 18.28 18.17 29.91
N SER A 411 18.50 17.67 31.15
CA SER A 411 17.95 18.26 32.39
C SER A 411 16.39 18.27 32.41
N LEU A 412 15.75 17.37 31.69
CA LEU A 412 14.29 17.23 31.62
C LEU A 412 13.77 16.18 32.60
N THR A 413 13.86 16.47 33.91
CA THR A 413 13.53 15.53 34.99
C THR A 413 12.11 14.98 34.94
N ALA A 414 11.14 15.74 34.45
CA ALA A 414 9.77 15.26 34.28
C ALA A 414 9.66 14.18 33.18
N HIS A 415 10.41 14.31 32.08
CA HIS A 415 10.50 13.29 31.03
C HIS A 415 11.16 12.00 31.56
N GLU A 416 12.28 12.13 32.28
CA GLU A 416 12.92 11.00 32.97
C GLU A 416 11.91 10.27 33.88
N ARG A 417 11.25 10.99 34.80
CA ARG A 417 10.27 10.43 35.73
C ARG A 417 9.08 9.74 35.05
N ALA A 418 8.66 10.22 33.90
CA ALA A 418 7.57 9.59 33.14
C ALA A 418 7.92 8.14 32.75
N VAL A 419 9.20 7.85 32.45
CA VAL A 419 9.68 6.51 32.15
C VAL A 419 9.96 5.74 33.44
N THR A 420 10.67 6.33 34.40
CA THR A 420 11.00 5.71 35.71
C THR A 420 9.77 5.13 36.39
N LYS A 421 8.65 5.87 36.42
CA LYS A 421 7.39 5.39 37.03
C LYS A 421 6.83 4.15 36.35
N ARG A 422 6.99 4.01 35.04
CA ARG A 422 6.59 2.81 34.30
C ARG A 422 7.50 1.62 34.61
N LEU A 423 8.80 1.86 34.67
CA LEU A 423 9.78 0.83 35.02
C LEU A 423 9.63 0.35 36.47
N GLU A 424 9.41 1.28 37.44
CA GLU A 424 9.11 0.94 38.83
C GLU A 424 7.84 0.09 38.96
N PHE A 425 6.76 0.45 38.25
CA PHE A 425 5.51 -0.31 38.20
C PHE A 425 5.74 -1.74 37.70
N LEU A 426 6.54 -1.90 36.65
CA LEU A 426 6.87 -3.20 36.07
C LEU A 426 7.72 -4.07 37.03
N LYS A 427 8.62 -3.47 37.81
CA LYS A 427 9.40 -4.18 38.84
C LYS A 427 8.55 -4.67 40.01
N GLY A 428 7.49 -3.93 40.36
CA GLY A 428 6.59 -4.27 41.47
C GLY A 428 5.39 -5.16 41.12
N ASN A 429 5.06 -5.29 39.83
CA ASN A 429 3.88 -6.01 39.38
C ASN A 429 4.25 -6.95 38.24
N SER A 430 3.95 -8.24 38.38
CA SER A 430 3.92 -9.13 37.21
C SER A 430 2.71 -8.79 36.37
N ILE A 431 2.93 -8.10 35.24
CA ILE A 431 1.86 -7.86 34.28
C ILE A 431 1.51 -9.20 33.64
N GLN A 432 0.29 -9.69 33.87
CA GLN A 432 -0.26 -10.71 33.00
C GLN A 432 -0.45 -10.08 31.62
N GLU A 433 0.28 -10.57 30.62
CA GLU A 433 0.03 -10.17 29.24
C GLU A 433 -1.46 -10.43 28.91
N PRO A 434 -2.08 -9.57 28.05
CA PRO A 434 -3.47 -9.76 27.70
C PRO A 434 -3.64 -11.18 27.14
N LYS A 435 -4.55 -11.96 27.75
CA LYS A 435 -4.88 -13.31 27.28
C LYS A 435 -5.30 -13.24 25.82
N PHE A 436 -4.77 -14.16 25.01
CA PHE A 436 -5.15 -14.29 23.60
C PHE A 436 -6.67 -14.32 23.46
N ASN A 437 -7.22 -13.42 22.64
CA ASN A 437 -8.65 -13.33 22.35
C ASN A 437 -8.87 -13.60 20.85
N LEU A 438 -9.37 -14.79 20.55
CA LEU A 438 -9.59 -15.26 19.19
C LEU A 438 -10.46 -14.29 18.37
N LYS A 439 -11.59 -13.83 18.95
CA LYS A 439 -12.55 -12.97 18.27
C LYS A 439 -11.95 -11.64 17.83
N GLU A 440 -11.04 -11.07 18.61
CA GLU A 440 -10.35 -9.82 18.25
C GLU A 440 -9.34 -10.00 17.14
N ARG A 441 -8.83 -11.22 16.93
CA ARG A 441 -7.88 -11.55 15.86
C ARG A 441 -8.55 -11.83 14.51
N ILE A 442 -9.84 -12.24 14.49
CA ILE A 442 -10.60 -12.42 13.23
C ILE A 442 -10.68 -11.09 12.48
N GLN A 443 -10.53 -11.13 11.16
CA GLN A 443 -10.65 -9.95 10.31
C GLN A 443 -12.02 -9.27 10.48
N PRO A 444 -12.08 -7.93 10.65
CA PRO A 444 -13.31 -7.22 10.99
C PRO A 444 -14.48 -7.48 10.04
N HIS A 445 -14.24 -7.54 8.74
CA HIS A 445 -15.30 -7.78 7.75
C HIS A 445 -15.92 -9.18 7.85
N LEU A 446 -15.15 -10.19 8.30
CA LEU A 446 -15.66 -11.55 8.49
C LEU A 446 -16.51 -11.70 9.74
N ARG A 447 -16.36 -10.80 10.73
CA ARG A 447 -17.18 -10.84 11.95
C ARG A 447 -18.64 -10.53 11.67
N THR A 448 -18.94 -9.75 10.64
CA THR A 448 -20.28 -9.29 10.25
C THR A 448 -20.76 -9.93 8.95
N ALA A 449 -19.94 -10.77 8.29
CA ALA A 449 -20.31 -11.44 7.06
C ALA A 449 -21.49 -12.40 7.28
N GLU A 450 -22.45 -12.38 6.37
CA GLU A 450 -23.51 -13.38 6.35
C GLU A 450 -22.93 -14.77 6.07
N VAL A 451 -23.47 -15.76 6.75
CA VAL A 451 -23.05 -17.16 6.58
C VAL A 451 -23.94 -17.79 5.51
N TYR A 452 -23.33 -18.43 4.53
CA TYR A 452 -24.10 -19.29 3.65
C TYR A 452 -24.61 -20.51 4.46
N SER A 453 -25.92 -20.65 4.60
CA SER A 453 -26.58 -21.83 5.16
C SER A 453 -27.04 -22.72 4.00
N SER A 454 -26.64 -23.98 3.98
CA SER A 454 -27.26 -24.94 3.08
C SER A 454 -28.62 -25.32 3.65
N ALA A 455 -29.60 -25.57 2.76
CA ALA A 455 -30.92 -26.02 3.22
C ALA A 455 -30.84 -27.24 4.15
N ARG A 456 -29.84 -28.10 3.98
CA ARG A 456 -29.57 -29.26 4.85
C ARG A 456 -29.08 -28.89 6.26
N ASP A 457 -28.45 -27.75 6.44
CA ASP A 457 -28.02 -27.26 7.76
C ASP A 457 -29.21 -26.76 8.60
N GLU A 458 -30.32 -26.38 7.95
CA GLU A 458 -31.53 -25.90 8.61
C GLU A 458 -32.38 -27.01 9.22
N PHE A 459 -32.24 -28.26 8.69
CA PHE A 459 -33.01 -29.41 9.17
C PHE A 459 -32.24 -30.19 10.24
N LYS A 460 -32.72 -30.05 11.49
CA LYS A 460 -32.08 -30.69 12.67
C LYS A 460 -32.64 -32.08 13.00
N ASP A 461 -33.81 -32.43 12.49
CA ASP A 461 -34.46 -33.72 12.79
C ASP A 461 -34.03 -34.81 11.80
N LYS A 462 -33.15 -35.72 12.25
CA LYS A 462 -32.58 -36.81 11.44
C LYS A 462 -33.46 -38.09 11.46
N ASN A 463 -34.60 -38.10 12.18
CA ASN A 463 -35.43 -39.29 12.37
C ASN A 463 -36.58 -39.42 11.37
N LYS A 464 -36.72 -38.50 10.43
CA LYS A 464 -37.75 -38.56 9.37
C LYS A 464 -37.12 -38.83 8.01
N ASP A 465 -37.77 -39.67 7.23
CA ASP A 465 -37.46 -39.84 5.83
C ASP A 465 -37.95 -38.63 5.06
N TYR A 466 -36.98 -37.75 4.66
CA TYR A 466 -37.29 -36.54 3.90
C TYR A 466 -37.08 -36.76 2.39
N THR A 467 -38.00 -36.25 1.61
CA THR A 467 -37.81 -36.09 0.19
C THR A 467 -37.06 -34.75 -0.07
N TRP A 468 -35.78 -34.81 -0.43
CA TRP A 468 -34.95 -33.66 -0.62
C TRP A 468 -35.16 -33.04 -2.02
N LEU A 469 -35.73 -31.82 -2.06
CA LEU A 469 -36.01 -31.03 -3.26
C LEU A 469 -35.42 -29.60 -3.14
N ASP A 470 -34.36 -29.46 -2.36
CA ASP A 470 -33.78 -28.20 -1.86
C ASP A 470 -32.62 -27.68 -2.67
N ALA A 471 -31.85 -28.55 -3.31
CA ALA A 471 -30.52 -28.21 -3.84
C ALA A 471 -30.41 -28.34 -5.37
N ASN A 472 -31.53 -28.37 -6.09
CA ASN A 472 -31.60 -28.48 -7.56
C ASN A 472 -30.80 -29.67 -8.14
N GLU A 473 -30.64 -30.73 -7.36
CA GLU A 473 -29.92 -31.94 -7.73
C GLU A 473 -30.72 -32.76 -8.77
N ASN A 474 -30.02 -33.49 -9.62
CA ASN A 474 -30.66 -34.45 -10.50
C ASN A 474 -31.30 -35.56 -9.63
N PRO A 475 -32.61 -35.85 -9.74
CA PRO A 475 -33.31 -36.79 -8.89
C PRO A 475 -32.99 -38.26 -9.25
N PHE A 476 -32.43 -38.54 -10.43
CA PHE A 476 -32.13 -39.89 -10.87
C PHE A 476 -30.90 -40.43 -10.15
N ASN A 477 -31.08 -41.56 -9.45
CA ASN A 477 -30.05 -42.13 -8.62
C ASN A 477 -28.89 -42.70 -9.44
N THR A 478 -27.75 -41.97 -9.41
CA THR A 478 -26.46 -42.44 -9.95
C THR A 478 -25.53 -42.97 -8.85
N GLY A 479 -26.01 -43.04 -7.60
CA GLY A 479 -25.19 -43.26 -6.41
C GLY A 479 -24.32 -42.07 -6.00
N ARG A 480 -24.37 -40.98 -6.78
CA ARG A 480 -23.55 -39.77 -6.57
C ARG A 480 -24.28 -38.47 -6.96
N ASN A 481 -25.58 -38.54 -7.16
CA ASN A 481 -26.41 -37.44 -7.58
C ASN A 481 -26.76 -36.42 -6.44
N ARG A 482 -26.37 -36.71 -5.22
CA ARG A 482 -26.63 -35.88 -4.06
C ARG A 482 -25.37 -35.23 -3.54
N TYR A 483 -25.46 -33.96 -3.10
CA TYR A 483 -24.38 -33.28 -2.41
C TYR A 483 -23.97 -34.05 -1.14
N PRO A 484 -22.68 -34.03 -0.78
CA PRO A 484 -22.18 -34.66 0.44
C PRO A 484 -22.68 -33.97 1.71
N ASP A 485 -22.45 -34.59 2.86
CA ASP A 485 -22.63 -33.95 4.15
C ASP A 485 -21.67 -32.76 4.27
N PRO A 486 -22.18 -31.50 4.36
CA PRO A 486 -21.35 -30.30 4.44
C PRO A 486 -20.52 -30.23 5.73
N GLN A 487 -20.93 -30.94 6.78
CA GLN A 487 -20.28 -30.95 8.08
C GLN A 487 -19.38 -32.19 8.31
N GLN A 488 -19.37 -33.19 7.38
CA GLN A 488 -18.59 -34.43 7.44
C GLN A 488 -18.76 -35.17 8.79
N MET A 489 -19.98 -35.24 9.29
CA MET A 489 -20.28 -35.65 10.67
C MET A 489 -19.75 -37.04 11.01
N LEU A 490 -20.00 -38.06 10.15
CA LEU A 490 -19.54 -39.42 10.38
C LEU A 490 -18.00 -39.52 10.40
N LEU A 491 -17.33 -38.78 9.51
CA LEU A 491 -15.87 -38.77 9.46
C LEU A 491 -15.29 -38.06 10.69
N LYS A 492 -15.90 -36.95 11.15
CA LYS A 492 -15.53 -36.26 12.39
C LYS A 492 -15.73 -37.15 13.63
N GLU A 493 -16.83 -37.89 13.70
CA GLU A 493 -17.08 -38.83 14.80
C GLU A 493 -15.98 -39.90 14.88
N LYS A 494 -15.61 -40.49 13.72
CA LYS A 494 -14.55 -41.50 13.68
C LYS A 494 -13.16 -40.95 14.03
N LEU A 495 -12.83 -39.74 13.56
CA LEU A 495 -11.56 -39.09 13.89
C LEU A 495 -11.52 -38.60 15.35
N ALA A 496 -12.64 -38.16 15.88
CA ALA A 496 -12.78 -37.74 17.29
C ALA A 496 -12.51 -38.92 18.25
N GLU A 497 -13.10 -40.09 17.92
CA GLU A 497 -12.81 -41.35 18.63
C GLU A 497 -11.32 -41.71 18.57
N LEU A 498 -10.73 -41.69 17.36
CA LEU A 498 -9.33 -42.07 17.13
C LEU A 498 -8.32 -41.15 17.82
N TRP A 499 -8.58 -39.87 17.90
CA TRP A 499 -7.68 -38.87 18.46
C TRP A 499 -8.05 -38.39 19.87
N GLU A 500 -9.10 -38.98 20.46
CA GLU A 500 -9.59 -38.68 21.79
C GLU A 500 -9.90 -37.19 22.01
N VAL A 501 -10.65 -36.60 21.06
CA VAL A 501 -11.08 -35.18 21.09
C VAL A 501 -12.59 -35.06 20.90
N ASP A 502 -13.16 -33.89 21.23
CA ASP A 502 -14.55 -33.62 20.88
C ASP A 502 -14.67 -33.32 19.38
N ARG A 503 -15.71 -33.86 18.73
CA ARG A 503 -15.97 -33.63 17.30
C ARG A 503 -16.12 -32.15 16.94
N SER A 504 -16.57 -31.31 17.86
CA SER A 504 -16.70 -29.86 17.68
C SER A 504 -15.33 -29.16 17.55
N GLN A 505 -14.25 -29.84 17.95
CA GLN A 505 -12.88 -29.37 17.84
C GLN A 505 -12.22 -29.73 16.47
N LEU A 506 -12.97 -30.43 15.59
CA LEU A 506 -12.46 -30.89 14.30
C LEU A 506 -13.03 -30.06 13.15
N PHE A 507 -12.14 -29.53 12.33
CA PHE A 507 -12.47 -29.00 11.02
C PHE A 507 -11.77 -29.85 9.94
N ILE A 508 -12.52 -30.32 8.93
CA ILE A 508 -11.99 -31.14 7.84
C ILE A 508 -11.94 -30.32 6.55
N GLY A 509 -10.75 -30.19 5.97
CA GLY A 509 -10.50 -29.49 4.72
C GLY A 509 -10.09 -30.41 3.58
N ASN A 510 -10.15 -29.89 2.37
CA ASN A 510 -9.64 -30.55 1.16
C ASN A 510 -8.10 -30.52 1.12
N GLY A 511 -7.49 -31.33 1.97
CA GLY A 511 -6.08 -31.30 2.34
C GLY A 511 -5.78 -30.31 3.47
N SER A 512 -4.61 -30.47 4.09
CA SER A 512 -4.10 -29.48 5.05
C SER A 512 -3.90 -28.10 4.42
N ASP A 513 -3.72 -28.04 3.10
CA ASP A 513 -3.54 -26.80 2.37
C ASP A 513 -4.78 -25.90 2.47
N GLU A 514 -6.02 -26.44 2.37
CA GLU A 514 -7.25 -25.69 2.59
C GLU A 514 -7.37 -25.21 4.04
N VAL A 515 -6.99 -26.06 5.00
CA VAL A 515 -6.95 -25.66 6.41
C VAL A 515 -6.07 -24.43 6.60
N LEU A 516 -4.83 -24.49 6.09
CA LEU A 516 -3.89 -23.37 6.18
C LEU A 516 -4.42 -22.13 5.46
N GLU A 517 -4.98 -22.29 4.27
CA GLU A 517 -5.53 -21.18 3.48
C GLU A 517 -6.65 -20.45 4.20
N LEU A 518 -7.60 -21.17 4.83
CA LEU A 518 -8.67 -20.57 5.61
C LEU A 518 -8.14 -19.79 6.84
N LEU A 519 -7.03 -20.24 7.44
CA LEU A 519 -6.37 -19.50 8.52
C LEU A 519 -5.80 -18.17 8.01
N PHE A 520 -5.16 -18.13 6.84
CA PHE A 520 -4.74 -16.88 6.22
C PHE A 520 -5.93 -15.95 5.97
N GLN A 521 -7.03 -16.45 5.44
CA GLN A 521 -8.24 -15.65 5.21
C GLN A 521 -8.86 -15.10 6.50
N LEU A 522 -8.85 -15.86 7.60
CA LEU A 522 -9.42 -15.42 8.87
C LEU A 522 -8.58 -14.38 9.59
N PHE A 523 -7.26 -14.51 9.57
CA PHE A 523 -6.40 -13.78 10.51
C PHE A 523 -5.43 -12.80 9.85
N ALA A 524 -5.04 -13.02 8.60
CA ALA A 524 -4.00 -12.23 7.96
C ALA A 524 -4.59 -11.11 7.08
N LYS A 525 -4.19 -9.86 7.33
CA LYS A 525 -4.62 -8.69 6.54
C LYS A 525 -3.58 -8.44 5.43
N PRO A 526 -3.97 -8.47 4.15
CA PRO A 526 -3.08 -8.16 3.04
C PRO A 526 -2.30 -6.85 3.25
N SER A 527 -1.04 -6.81 2.83
CA SER A 527 -0.12 -5.67 2.96
C SER A 527 0.13 -5.15 4.39
N LYS A 528 -0.46 -5.78 5.43
CA LYS A 528 -0.39 -5.29 6.82
C LYS A 528 0.11 -6.32 7.82
N SER A 529 -0.31 -7.58 7.66
CA SER A 529 0.08 -8.63 8.58
C SER A 529 1.39 -9.30 8.15
N ASN A 530 2.03 -9.92 9.11
CA ASN A 530 3.10 -10.87 8.85
C ASN A 530 2.74 -12.24 9.46
N VAL A 531 3.44 -13.27 8.99
CA VAL A 531 3.48 -14.58 9.59
C VAL A 531 4.92 -14.97 9.86
N VAL A 532 5.15 -15.68 10.95
CA VAL A 532 6.47 -16.17 11.35
C VAL A 532 6.51 -17.68 11.17
N ALA A 533 7.54 -18.21 10.55
CA ALA A 533 7.70 -19.64 10.37
C ALA A 533 9.16 -20.08 10.59
N ILE A 534 9.34 -21.28 11.08
CA ILE A 534 10.67 -21.91 11.15
C ILE A 534 11.23 -22.15 9.75
N ASP A 535 12.55 -22.08 9.58
CA ASP A 535 13.25 -22.34 8.32
C ASP A 535 14.49 -23.24 8.58
N PRO A 536 14.65 -24.36 7.85
CA PRO A 536 13.82 -24.86 6.76
C PRO A 536 12.51 -25.50 7.25
N SER A 537 11.43 -25.34 6.49
CA SER A 537 10.14 -25.98 6.79
C SER A 537 9.29 -26.20 5.53
N TYR A 538 7.99 -26.50 5.71
CA TYR A 538 7.06 -26.77 4.62
C TYR A 538 6.79 -25.51 3.78
N GLY A 539 7.10 -25.61 2.48
CA GLY A 539 7.09 -24.43 1.58
C GLY A 539 5.73 -23.79 1.34
N MET A 540 4.60 -24.48 1.65
CA MET A 540 3.26 -23.90 1.45
C MET A 540 2.98 -22.70 2.36
N TYR A 541 3.63 -22.57 3.50
CA TYR A 541 3.45 -21.41 4.37
C TYR A 541 3.88 -20.12 3.65
N GLN A 542 5.02 -20.17 2.96
CA GLN A 542 5.50 -19.06 2.14
C GLN A 542 4.61 -18.81 0.93
N VAL A 543 4.24 -19.87 0.19
CA VAL A 543 3.37 -19.77 -1.00
C VAL A 543 2.03 -19.10 -0.64
N LEU A 544 1.44 -19.47 0.49
CA LEU A 544 0.19 -18.85 0.95
C LEU A 544 0.41 -17.40 1.41
N ALA A 545 1.51 -17.11 2.08
CA ALA A 545 1.84 -15.73 2.46
C ALA A 545 1.97 -14.83 1.22
N GLU A 546 2.70 -15.27 0.20
CA GLU A 546 2.84 -14.57 -1.08
C GLU A 546 1.50 -14.42 -1.81
N LYS A 547 0.69 -15.51 -1.87
CA LYS A 547 -0.65 -15.49 -2.49
C LYS A 547 -1.58 -14.44 -1.89
N TYR A 548 -1.48 -14.20 -0.57
CA TYR A 548 -2.35 -13.28 0.18
C TYR A 548 -1.70 -11.92 0.48
N ASP A 549 -0.52 -11.63 -0.10
CA ASP A 549 0.23 -10.41 0.14
C ASP A 549 0.53 -10.18 1.64
N ILE A 550 1.04 -11.23 2.29
CA ILE A 550 1.41 -11.25 3.71
C ILE A 550 2.92 -11.36 3.84
N HIS A 551 3.52 -10.52 4.65
CA HIS A 551 4.95 -10.56 4.88
C HIS A 551 5.36 -11.87 5.58
N TYR A 552 6.23 -12.66 4.95
CA TYR A 552 6.72 -13.94 5.46
C TYR A 552 8.06 -13.77 6.17
N ARG A 553 8.11 -14.05 7.47
CA ARG A 553 9.32 -13.97 8.30
C ARG A 553 9.85 -15.36 8.59
N ARG A 554 11.09 -15.60 8.20
CA ARG A 554 11.78 -16.87 8.43
C ARG A 554 12.63 -16.79 9.68
N VAL A 555 12.55 -17.81 10.52
CA VAL A 555 13.40 -17.97 11.70
C VAL A 555 14.18 -19.27 11.56
N GLY A 556 15.50 -19.15 11.41
CA GLY A 556 16.37 -20.31 11.19
C GLY A 556 16.35 -21.27 12.39
N LEU A 557 16.23 -22.56 12.11
CA LEU A 557 16.58 -23.64 13.04
C LEU A 557 18.09 -23.67 13.22
N ASP A 558 18.55 -24.22 14.34
CA ASP A 558 19.98 -24.41 14.59
C ASP A 558 20.64 -25.44 13.68
N GLU A 559 21.92 -25.71 13.86
CA GLU A 559 22.68 -26.70 13.05
C GLU A 559 22.23 -28.15 13.24
N GLN A 560 21.50 -28.44 14.30
CA GLN A 560 20.86 -29.70 14.61
C GLN A 560 19.41 -29.75 14.15
N PHE A 561 18.94 -28.68 13.53
CA PHE A 561 17.56 -28.46 13.13
C PHE A 561 16.57 -28.44 14.30
N ASP A 562 16.98 -27.93 15.47
CA ASP A 562 16.06 -27.71 16.58
C ASP A 562 15.63 -26.26 16.70
N LEU A 563 14.53 -26.03 17.41
CA LEU A 563 13.88 -24.73 17.60
C LEU A 563 14.49 -23.98 18.77
N ASP A 564 14.87 -22.71 18.54
CA ASP A 564 15.10 -21.73 19.61
C ASP A 564 13.84 -20.85 19.78
N ALA A 565 13.08 -21.10 20.83
CA ALA A 565 11.87 -20.36 21.14
C ALA A 565 12.11 -18.85 21.35
N LYS A 566 13.26 -18.48 21.94
CA LYS A 566 13.62 -17.08 22.18
C LYS A 566 13.82 -16.34 20.85
N ASN A 567 14.56 -16.95 19.94
CA ASN A 567 14.79 -16.39 18.61
C ASN A 567 13.48 -16.26 17.83
N LEU A 568 12.63 -17.30 17.85
CA LEU A 568 11.33 -17.25 17.17
C LEU A 568 10.43 -16.16 17.76
N LEU A 569 10.30 -16.09 19.06
CA LEU A 569 9.48 -15.07 19.75
C LEU A 569 9.98 -13.64 19.51
N SER A 570 11.27 -13.45 19.28
CA SER A 570 11.82 -12.15 18.91
C SER A 570 11.34 -11.63 17.56
N SER A 571 10.87 -12.53 16.69
CA SER A 571 10.31 -12.21 15.37
C SER A 571 8.79 -12.02 15.37
N VAL A 572 8.13 -12.24 16.53
CA VAL A 572 6.67 -12.06 16.69
C VAL A 572 6.38 -10.65 17.16
N ASP A 573 5.47 -9.97 16.47
CA ASP A 573 5.04 -8.60 16.79
C ASP A 573 3.48 -8.48 16.78
N PRO A 574 2.90 -7.32 17.13
CA PRO A 574 1.45 -7.14 17.13
C PRO A 574 0.77 -7.34 15.77
N MET A 575 1.52 -7.26 14.66
CA MET A 575 1.02 -7.51 13.31
C MET A 575 1.17 -8.97 12.90
N THR A 576 1.83 -9.78 13.72
CA THR A 576 1.94 -11.22 13.46
C THR A 576 0.57 -11.87 13.61
N ALA A 577 0.07 -12.39 12.52
CA ALA A 577 -1.22 -13.08 12.48
C ALA A 577 -1.11 -14.51 13.02
N MET A 578 -0.02 -15.21 12.65
CA MET A 578 0.21 -16.62 13.00
C MET A 578 1.69 -16.95 13.06
N VAL A 579 2.00 -17.96 13.86
CA VAL A 579 3.33 -18.64 13.90
C VAL A 579 3.15 -20.06 13.40
N PHE A 580 4.00 -20.52 12.47
CA PHE A 580 3.98 -21.88 11.92
C PHE A 580 5.18 -22.69 12.43
N ILE A 581 4.90 -23.85 13.00
CA ILE A 581 5.88 -24.83 13.49
C ILE A 581 5.51 -26.20 12.92
N CYS A 582 6.37 -26.80 12.12
CA CYS A 582 6.17 -28.17 11.61
C CYS A 582 6.95 -29.15 12.51
N SER A 583 6.27 -30.13 13.12
CA SER A 583 6.92 -31.10 14.01
C SER A 583 6.15 -32.43 14.04
N PRO A 584 6.75 -33.55 13.55
CA PRO A 584 8.07 -33.67 12.92
C PRO A 584 8.23 -32.79 11.68
N ASN A 585 9.42 -32.17 11.53
CA ASN A 585 9.63 -31.15 10.52
C ASN A 585 9.89 -31.73 9.12
N ASN A 586 9.44 -31.04 8.11
CA ASN A 586 9.76 -31.29 6.71
C ASN A 586 10.57 -30.10 6.14
N PRO A 587 11.84 -30.29 5.72
CA PRO A 587 12.40 -31.53 5.21
C PRO A 587 13.31 -32.31 6.17
N THR A 588 13.52 -31.86 7.38
CA THR A 588 14.59 -32.38 8.27
C THR A 588 14.26 -33.73 8.92
N GLY A 589 12.96 -34.04 9.09
CA GLY A 589 12.46 -35.30 9.58
C GLY A 589 12.36 -35.44 11.09
N ASN A 590 13.10 -34.62 11.86
CA ASN A 590 13.17 -34.66 13.30
C ASN A 590 11.94 -34.04 13.98
N HIS A 591 11.63 -34.53 15.16
CA HIS A 591 10.71 -33.85 16.07
C HIS A 591 11.45 -32.71 16.78
N LEU A 592 10.87 -31.52 16.81
CA LEU A 592 11.44 -30.38 17.52
C LEU A 592 11.28 -30.52 19.04
N ASN A 593 12.08 -29.78 19.79
CA ASN A 593 12.02 -29.80 21.26
C ASN A 593 10.65 -29.30 21.76
N LEU A 594 9.93 -30.16 22.46
CA LEU A 594 8.58 -29.91 22.95
C LEU A 594 8.49 -28.73 23.91
N GLU A 595 9.50 -28.55 24.75
CA GLU A 595 9.52 -27.44 25.73
C GLU A 595 9.65 -26.10 25.00
N GLN A 596 10.45 -26.03 23.93
CA GLN A 596 10.59 -24.85 23.10
C GLN A 596 9.28 -24.55 22.37
N ILE A 597 8.59 -25.56 21.82
CA ILE A 597 7.26 -25.37 21.20
C ILE A 597 6.27 -24.82 22.22
N ILE A 598 6.24 -25.39 23.45
CA ILE A 598 5.35 -24.93 24.51
C ILE A 598 5.66 -23.48 24.92
N GLN A 599 6.94 -23.09 25.02
CA GLN A 599 7.30 -21.70 25.30
C GLN A 599 6.79 -20.75 24.24
N VAL A 600 6.83 -21.14 22.97
CA VAL A 600 6.24 -20.33 21.87
C VAL A 600 4.73 -20.21 22.05
N ILE A 601 4.03 -21.31 22.31
CA ILE A 601 2.56 -21.31 22.49
C ILE A 601 2.17 -20.40 23.68
N GLU A 602 2.89 -20.49 24.78
CA GLU A 602 2.59 -19.74 26.01
C GLU A 602 2.88 -18.24 25.90
N ARG A 603 3.89 -17.86 25.11
CA ARG A 603 4.40 -16.48 25.04
C ARG A 603 4.03 -15.72 23.76
N ALA A 604 3.74 -16.43 22.67
CA ALA A 604 3.29 -15.79 21.44
C ALA A 604 1.84 -15.34 21.61
N ASN A 605 1.59 -14.07 21.84
CA ASN A 605 0.22 -13.53 21.92
C ASN A 605 -0.44 -13.48 20.52
N THR A 606 -0.36 -14.58 19.78
CA THR A 606 -0.95 -14.81 18.46
C THR A 606 -1.25 -16.29 18.28
N LEU A 607 -1.90 -16.67 17.18
CA LEU A 607 -2.14 -18.07 16.87
C LEU A 607 -0.83 -18.81 16.60
N VAL A 608 -0.70 -20.00 17.17
CA VAL A 608 0.40 -20.93 16.92
C VAL A 608 -0.14 -22.16 16.22
N VAL A 609 0.25 -22.34 14.99
CA VAL A 609 -0.14 -23.47 14.12
C VAL A 609 0.98 -24.49 14.18
N VAL A 610 0.71 -25.63 14.81
CA VAL A 610 1.65 -26.76 14.84
C VAL A 610 1.20 -27.80 13.80
N ASP A 611 2.02 -27.94 12.76
CA ASP A 611 1.76 -28.91 11.69
C ASP A 611 2.35 -30.27 12.08
N GLU A 612 1.47 -31.18 12.42
CA GLU A 612 1.76 -32.55 12.83
C GLU A 612 1.48 -33.58 11.71
N ALA A 613 1.72 -33.22 10.46
CA ALA A 613 1.45 -34.12 9.33
C ALA A 613 2.17 -35.48 9.40
N TYR A 614 3.24 -35.58 10.21
CA TYR A 614 4.06 -36.78 10.35
C TYR A 614 4.04 -37.38 11.76
N ILE A 615 3.21 -36.86 12.66
CA ILE A 615 3.22 -37.24 14.10
C ILE A 615 2.98 -38.73 14.33
N ASP A 616 2.18 -39.39 13.48
CA ASP A 616 1.84 -40.80 13.63
C ASP A 616 3.08 -41.73 13.46
N PHE A 617 4.18 -41.23 12.90
CA PHE A 617 5.47 -41.95 12.80
C PHE A 617 6.42 -41.70 13.98
N SER A 618 6.06 -40.81 14.88
CA SER A 618 6.84 -40.44 16.07
C SER A 618 6.41 -41.24 17.28
N GLU A 619 7.33 -41.44 18.21
CA GLU A 619 7.04 -41.97 19.56
C GLU A 619 6.54 -40.92 20.54
N ARG A 620 6.60 -39.64 20.15
CA ARG A 620 6.16 -38.53 21.01
C ARG A 620 4.66 -38.28 20.87
N PRO A 621 3.98 -37.87 21.97
CA PRO A 621 2.55 -37.61 21.92
C PRO A 621 2.25 -36.36 21.11
N SER A 622 1.09 -36.37 20.44
CA SER A 622 0.54 -35.20 19.74
C SER A 622 0.16 -34.08 20.71
N LEU A 623 0.32 -32.84 20.26
CA LEU A 623 -0.15 -31.64 20.98
C LEU A 623 -1.69 -31.52 21.02
N VAL A 624 -2.41 -32.32 20.28
CA VAL A 624 -3.88 -32.43 20.34
C VAL A 624 -4.37 -32.62 21.78
N GLN A 625 -3.65 -33.40 22.60
CA GLN A 625 -3.97 -33.63 24.00
C GLN A 625 -3.81 -32.38 24.90
N ARG A 626 -3.24 -31.30 24.39
CA ARG A 626 -3.00 -30.05 25.11
C ARG A 626 -3.90 -28.90 24.73
N LEU A 627 -4.85 -29.11 23.79
CA LEU A 627 -5.74 -28.07 23.28
C LEU A 627 -6.55 -27.38 24.38
N GLY A 628 -7.01 -28.13 25.39
CA GLY A 628 -7.77 -27.56 26.52
C GLY A 628 -6.97 -26.55 27.36
N LYS A 629 -5.63 -26.56 27.27
CA LYS A 629 -4.74 -25.64 28.02
C LYS A 629 -4.44 -24.36 27.26
N TYR A 630 -4.43 -24.38 25.93
CA TYR A 630 -3.93 -23.29 25.11
C TYR A 630 -4.98 -22.82 24.09
N SER A 631 -5.55 -21.65 24.30
CA SER A 631 -6.60 -21.07 23.45
C SER A 631 -6.11 -20.58 22.09
N ASN A 632 -4.80 -20.42 21.92
CA ASN A 632 -4.14 -19.98 20.70
C ASN A 632 -3.48 -21.12 19.90
N LEU A 633 -3.68 -22.38 20.31
CA LEU A 633 -3.09 -23.54 19.64
C LEU A 633 -4.03 -24.08 18.56
N ILE A 634 -3.45 -24.34 17.39
CA ILE A 634 -4.05 -25.10 16.29
C ILE A 634 -3.10 -26.23 15.93
N VAL A 635 -3.59 -27.46 15.94
CA VAL A 635 -2.85 -28.61 15.46
C VAL A 635 -3.38 -29.01 14.09
N VAL A 636 -2.52 -29.03 13.07
CA VAL A 636 -2.89 -29.46 11.73
C VAL A 636 -2.42 -30.89 11.50
N ARG A 637 -3.34 -31.76 11.13
CA ARG A 637 -3.09 -33.18 10.80
C ARG A 637 -3.56 -33.52 9.40
N THR A 638 -3.12 -34.64 8.86
CA THR A 638 -3.50 -35.09 7.51
C THR A 638 -3.66 -36.59 7.43
N LEU A 639 -4.62 -37.05 6.63
CA LEU A 639 -4.74 -38.46 6.28
C LEU A 639 -3.85 -38.87 5.09
N SER A 640 -3.10 -37.95 4.53
CA SER A 640 -2.27 -38.16 3.33
C SER A 640 -1.00 -38.98 3.59
N LYS A 641 -0.53 -39.07 4.83
CA LYS A 641 0.76 -39.70 5.16
C LYS A 641 0.58 -41.07 5.83
N ALA A 642 0.43 -41.10 7.13
CA ALA A 642 0.32 -42.34 7.90
C ALA A 642 -0.89 -43.19 7.51
N TYR A 643 -1.98 -42.57 7.10
CA TYR A 643 -3.21 -43.27 6.72
C TYR A 643 -3.24 -43.76 5.26
N GLY A 644 -2.25 -43.39 4.43
CA GLY A 644 -2.13 -43.83 3.04
C GLY A 644 -3.16 -43.21 2.09
N LEU A 645 -3.78 -42.06 2.46
CA LEU A 645 -4.91 -41.48 1.73
C LEU A 645 -4.54 -40.17 1.00
N ALA A 646 -3.32 -40.03 0.49
CA ALA A 646 -2.85 -38.82 -0.19
C ALA A 646 -3.76 -38.36 -1.34
N GLY A 647 -4.30 -39.33 -2.12
CA GLY A 647 -5.19 -39.07 -3.25
C GLY A 647 -6.57 -38.53 -2.85
N LEU A 648 -7.00 -38.72 -1.60
CA LEU A 648 -8.32 -38.24 -1.13
C LEU A 648 -8.32 -36.76 -0.71
N ARG A 649 -7.14 -36.17 -0.54
CA ARG A 649 -7.01 -34.77 -0.14
C ARG A 649 -7.78 -34.45 1.15
N LEU A 650 -7.45 -35.11 2.26
CA LEU A 650 -8.06 -34.87 3.56
C LEU A 650 -7.04 -34.35 4.56
N GLY A 651 -7.27 -33.13 5.04
CA GLY A 651 -6.54 -32.47 6.12
C GLY A 651 -7.49 -32.05 7.24
N VAL A 652 -6.98 -31.95 8.45
CA VAL A 652 -7.80 -31.68 9.64
C VAL A 652 -7.11 -30.64 10.49
N ALA A 653 -7.84 -29.57 10.84
CA ALA A 653 -7.47 -28.73 11.98
C ALA A 653 -8.13 -29.29 13.25
N VAL A 654 -7.33 -29.46 14.29
CA VAL A 654 -7.80 -29.78 15.64
C VAL A 654 -7.54 -28.56 16.52
N THR A 655 -8.61 -27.94 17.00
CA THR A 655 -8.51 -26.64 17.69
C THR A 655 -9.77 -26.36 18.54
N SER A 656 -9.92 -25.15 19.06
CA SER A 656 -11.13 -24.77 19.82
C SER A 656 -12.39 -24.83 18.96
N SER A 657 -13.52 -25.23 19.53
CA SER A 657 -14.82 -25.24 18.85
C SER A 657 -15.22 -23.85 18.29
N GLU A 658 -14.78 -22.78 18.97
CA GLU A 658 -14.99 -21.41 18.48
C GLU A 658 -14.28 -21.18 17.16
N LEU A 659 -13.00 -21.57 17.01
CA LEU A 659 -12.27 -21.42 15.77
C LEU A 659 -12.82 -22.34 14.67
N VAL A 660 -13.19 -23.58 14.99
CA VAL A 660 -13.86 -24.47 14.03
C VAL A 660 -15.14 -23.84 13.47
N ASN A 661 -15.92 -23.16 14.29
CA ASN A 661 -17.11 -22.43 13.85
C ASN A 661 -16.76 -21.30 12.90
N TRP A 662 -15.68 -20.53 13.14
CA TRP A 662 -15.22 -19.51 12.22
C TRP A 662 -14.74 -20.07 10.88
N MET A 663 -14.00 -21.17 10.90
CA MET A 663 -13.58 -21.86 9.67
C MET A 663 -14.77 -22.36 8.85
N ASN A 664 -15.78 -22.95 9.51
CA ASN A 664 -17.02 -23.42 8.87
C ASN A 664 -17.83 -22.26 8.24
N ARG A 665 -17.73 -21.04 8.76
CA ARG A 665 -18.44 -19.87 8.20
C ARG A 665 -17.89 -19.42 6.85
N ILE A 666 -16.60 -19.63 6.59
CA ILE A 666 -15.93 -19.09 5.39
C ILE A 666 -15.53 -20.18 4.38
N LYS A 667 -15.59 -21.45 4.77
CA LYS A 667 -15.28 -22.55 3.84
C LYS A 667 -16.34 -22.67 2.74
N PRO A 668 -16.01 -23.20 1.54
CA PRO A 668 -17.01 -23.63 0.58
C PRO A 668 -17.99 -24.65 1.23
N PRO A 669 -19.30 -24.59 0.99
CA PRO A 669 -20.29 -25.43 1.67
C PRO A 669 -19.97 -26.93 1.62
N TYR A 670 -19.60 -27.44 0.46
CA TYR A 670 -19.33 -28.86 0.19
C TYR A 670 -17.84 -29.09 -0.12
N ASN A 671 -16.95 -28.53 0.68
CA ASN A 671 -15.50 -28.52 0.44
C ASN A 671 -14.86 -29.92 0.33
N VAL A 672 -15.44 -30.93 0.99
CA VAL A 672 -14.99 -32.34 0.89
C VAL A 672 -16.05 -33.18 0.19
N ASN A 673 -15.68 -33.80 -0.92
CA ASN A 673 -16.60 -34.59 -1.72
C ASN A 673 -16.99 -35.94 -1.05
N ALA A 674 -18.11 -36.52 -1.47
CA ALA A 674 -18.66 -37.73 -0.90
C ALA A 674 -17.73 -38.96 -1.04
N LEU A 675 -16.99 -39.08 -2.15
CA LEU A 675 -16.07 -40.19 -2.36
C LEU A 675 -14.92 -40.16 -1.36
N SER A 676 -14.32 -38.97 -1.15
CA SER A 676 -13.26 -38.82 -0.16
C SER A 676 -13.76 -39.14 1.27
N GLN A 677 -14.97 -38.70 1.62
CA GLN A 677 -15.55 -39.03 2.94
C GLN A 677 -15.76 -40.52 3.12
N ASN A 678 -16.36 -41.21 2.15
CA ASN A 678 -16.71 -42.65 2.24
C ASN A 678 -15.46 -43.52 2.28
N VAL A 679 -14.51 -43.32 1.36
CA VAL A 679 -13.26 -44.13 1.31
C VAL A 679 -12.42 -43.88 2.59
N ALA A 680 -12.41 -42.70 3.13
CA ALA A 680 -11.74 -42.42 4.40
C ALA A 680 -12.39 -43.16 5.56
N LEU A 681 -13.72 -43.17 5.63
CA LEU A 681 -14.45 -43.95 6.66
C LEU A 681 -14.17 -45.46 6.56
N GLU A 682 -14.19 -46.03 5.35
CA GLU A 682 -13.84 -47.44 5.14
C GLU A 682 -12.41 -47.74 5.63
N ARG A 683 -11.43 -46.89 5.28
CA ARG A 683 -10.05 -47.04 5.72
C ARG A 683 -9.90 -46.97 7.23
N LEU A 684 -10.58 -46.01 7.89
CA LEU A 684 -10.52 -45.79 9.35
C LEU A 684 -11.23 -46.93 10.14
N GLN A 685 -12.15 -47.67 9.55
CA GLN A 685 -12.73 -48.86 10.16
C GLN A 685 -11.69 -49.98 10.35
N ASN A 686 -10.68 -50.02 9.50
CA ASN A 686 -9.57 -50.99 9.55
C ASN A 686 -8.33 -50.43 10.26
N SER A 687 -8.49 -49.79 11.41
CA SER A 687 -7.43 -49.12 12.17
C SER A 687 -6.23 -50.03 12.51
N LYS A 688 -6.43 -51.33 12.68
CA LYS A 688 -5.36 -52.31 12.93
C LYS A 688 -4.36 -52.39 11.77
N ASP A 689 -4.85 -52.33 10.53
CA ASP A 689 -4.00 -52.35 9.34
C ASP A 689 -3.13 -51.09 9.27
N ILE A 690 -3.74 -49.93 9.60
CA ILE A 690 -3.03 -48.65 9.64
C ILE A 690 -1.86 -48.69 10.67
N VAL A 691 -2.14 -49.19 11.87
CA VAL A 691 -1.10 -49.31 12.91
C VAL A 691 0.02 -50.24 12.45
N SER A 692 -0.33 -51.40 11.85
CA SER A 692 0.65 -52.35 11.36
C SER A 692 1.52 -51.78 10.25
N GLU A 693 0.94 -51.01 9.33
CA GLU A 693 1.68 -50.32 8.27
C GLU A 693 2.62 -49.24 8.81
N ILE A 694 2.18 -48.47 9.77
CA ILE A 694 3.01 -47.46 10.45
C ILE A 694 4.22 -48.11 11.12
N GLU A 695 4.01 -49.19 11.87
CA GLU A 695 5.12 -49.94 12.52
C GLU A 695 6.08 -50.56 11.49
N LEU A 696 5.58 -51.07 10.39
CA LEU A 696 6.41 -51.57 9.30
C LEU A 696 7.26 -50.43 8.70
N LEU A 697 6.67 -49.25 8.45
CA LEU A 697 7.38 -48.11 7.91
C LEU A 697 8.46 -47.59 8.89
N LYS A 698 8.17 -47.55 10.19
CA LYS A 698 9.18 -47.25 11.22
C LYS A 698 10.36 -48.23 11.16
N LYS A 699 10.08 -49.52 11.08
CA LYS A 699 11.13 -50.55 10.93
C LYS A 699 11.93 -50.35 9.65
N GLN A 700 11.26 -50.15 8.53
CA GLN A 700 11.90 -49.89 7.23
C GLN A 700 12.73 -48.59 7.24
N ARG A 701 12.33 -47.56 7.97
CA ARG A 701 13.13 -46.35 8.19
C ARG A 701 14.46 -46.67 8.84
N GLU A 702 14.47 -47.49 9.89
CA GLU A 702 15.69 -47.87 10.61
C GLU A 702 16.63 -48.73 9.75
N GLU A 703 16.07 -49.64 8.93
CA GLU A 703 16.85 -50.45 7.98
C GLU A 703 17.51 -49.57 6.90
N LEU A 704 16.74 -48.65 6.32
CA LEU A 704 17.23 -47.71 5.30
C LEU A 704 18.28 -46.76 5.89
N LYS A 705 18.08 -46.24 7.13
CA LYS A 705 19.03 -45.40 7.85
C LYS A 705 20.38 -46.09 7.98
N LYS A 706 20.41 -47.35 8.43
CA LYS A 706 21.65 -48.15 8.57
C LYS A 706 22.39 -48.31 7.26
N ALA A 707 21.68 -48.50 6.16
CA ALA A 707 22.28 -48.63 4.83
C ALA A 707 22.86 -47.28 4.35
N LEU A 708 22.16 -46.16 4.61
CA LEU A 708 22.64 -44.84 4.30
C LEU A 708 23.87 -44.42 5.11
N GLU A 709 23.97 -44.85 6.37
CA GLU A 709 25.14 -44.64 7.22
C GLU A 709 26.39 -45.38 6.73
N GLN A 710 26.21 -46.48 5.96
CA GLN A 710 27.29 -47.27 5.37
C GLN A 710 27.64 -46.81 3.95
N CYS A 711 26.85 -45.95 3.34
CA CYS A 711 27.05 -45.48 1.97
C CYS A 711 28.23 -44.48 1.88
N LEU A 712 29.21 -44.75 1.00
CA LEU A 712 30.46 -44.00 0.91
C LEU A 712 30.31 -42.52 0.56
N TRP A 713 29.27 -42.13 -0.15
CA TRP A 713 29.01 -40.76 -0.56
C TRP A 713 28.05 -40.03 0.39
N VAL A 714 27.60 -40.67 1.48
CA VAL A 714 26.78 -40.05 2.53
C VAL A 714 27.70 -39.60 3.68
N SER A 715 27.73 -38.30 3.94
CA SER A 715 28.55 -37.73 5.02
C SER A 715 27.80 -37.62 6.36
N LYS A 716 26.47 -37.51 6.33
CA LYS A 716 25.64 -37.42 7.54
C LYS A 716 24.22 -37.93 7.24
N VAL A 717 23.68 -38.72 8.14
CA VAL A 717 22.27 -39.12 8.16
C VAL A 717 21.62 -38.37 9.33
N PHE A 718 20.58 -37.58 9.05
CA PHE A 718 19.90 -36.83 10.12
C PHE A 718 18.85 -37.70 10.82
N PRO A 719 18.59 -37.47 12.11
CA PRO A 719 17.51 -38.14 12.84
C PRO A 719 16.16 -37.91 12.17
N SER A 720 15.29 -38.91 12.20
CA SER A 720 13.95 -38.81 11.63
C SER A 720 12.89 -39.49 12.48
N ASP A 721 11.81 -38.73 12.75
CA ASP A 721 10.55 -39.19 13.36
C ASP A 721 9.41 -39.18 12.32
N SER A 722 9.77 -39.18 11.03
CA SER A 722 8.82 -39.12 9.90
C SER A 722 8.92 -40.35 9.01
N ASN A 723 8.21 -40.40 7.88
CA ASN A 723 8.32 -41.45 6.86
C ASN A 723 9.35 -41.12 5.77
N PHE A 724 10.36 -40.35 6.06
CA PHE A 724 11.50 -40.02 5.19
C PHE A 724 12.76 -39.76 6.00
N ILE A 725 13.91 -39.75 5.35
CA ILE A 725 15.21 -39.47 5.95
C ILE A 725 15.86 -38.35 5.15
N LEU A 726 16.44 -37.36 5.84
CA LEU A 726 17.33 -36.34 5.26
C LEU A 726 18.77 -36.83 5.40
N VAL A 727 19.53 -36.79 4.29
CA VAL A 727 20.94 -37.14 4.29
C VAL A 727 21.78 -36.07 3.64
N ARG A 728 22.98 -35.81 4.16
CA ARG A 728 23.97 -34.96 3.50
C ARG A 728 24.93 -35.84 2.73
N VAL A 729 25.16 -35.47 1.48
CA VAL A 729 25.97 -36.22 0.54
C VAL A 729 27.15 -35.37 0.04
N ASP A 730 28.06 -35.96 -0.72
CA ASP A 730 29.22 -35.28 -1.34
C ASP A 730 28.77 -34.23 -2.38
N ASP A 731 27.88 -34.61 -3.32
CA ASP A 731 27.28 -33.73 -4.32
C ASP A 731 25.81 -34.13 -4.54
N ALA A 732 24.90 -33.37 -3.99
CA ALA A 732 23.46 -33.69 -4.05
C ALA A 732 22.90 -33.69 -5.48
N THR A 733 23.41 -32.83 -6.37
CA THR A 733 22.92 -32.76 -7.75
C THR A 733 23.37 -34.01 -8.54
N SER A 734 24.64 -34.37 -8.45
CA SER A 734 25.16 -35.58 -9.08
C SER A 734 24.50 -36.86 -8.54
N ARG A 735 24.33 -36.95 -7.22
CA ARG A 735 23.69 -38.13 -6.59
C ARG A 735 22.19 -38.21 -6.90
N TYR A 736 21.51 -37.08 -6.97
CA TYR A 736 20.11 -37.02 -7.43
C TYR A 736 19.97 -37.56 -8.84
N ASN A 737 20.80 -37.11 -9.78
CA ASN A 737 20.76 -37.56 -11.17
C ASN A 737 21.07 -39.07 -11.28
N ALA A 738 22.09 -39.55 -10.58
CA ALA A 738 22.43 -40.96 -10.56
C ALA A 738 21.30 -41.86 -9.99
N LEU A 739 20.61 -41.39 -8.95
CA LEU A 739 19.43 -42.09 -8.41
C LEU A 739 18.28 -42.12 -9.43
N VAL A 740 18.01 -40.99 -10.11
CA VAL A 740 16.96 -40.91 -11.15
C VAL A 740 17.26 -41.86 -12.32
N GLU A 741 18.52 -41.92 -12.79
CA GLU A 741 18.95 -42.86 -13.86
C GLU A 741 18.73 -44.32 -13.46
N ARG A 742 18.80 -44.66 -12.16
CA ARG A 742 18.51 -45.97 -11.60
C ARG A 742 17.03 -46.18 -11.25
N GLY A 743 16.17 -45.21 -11.57
CA GLY A 743 14.72 -45.28 -11.35
C GLY A 743 14.25 -44.87 -9.95
N PHE A 744 15.11 -44.23 -9.14
CA PHE A 744 14.75 -43.71 -7.82
C PHE A 744 14.56 -42.19 -7.85
N VAL A 745 13.34 -41.69 -7.64
CA VAL A 745 13.05 -40.26 -7.56
C VAL A 745 13.04 -39.83 -6.11
N VAL A 746 14.02 -38.99 -5.73
CA VAL A 746 14.15 -38.38 -4.41
C VAL A 746 13.96 -36.85 -4.46
N ARG A 747 14.27 -36.12 -3.40
CA ARG A 747 14.20 -34.65 -3.40
C ARG A 747 15.53 -34.05 -3.00
N ASN A 748 16.12 -33.24 -3.89
CA ASN A 748 17.24 -32.37 -3.56
C ASN A 748 16.72 -31.18 -2.72
N ARG A 749 17.34 -30.94 -1.54
CA ARG A 749 16.98 -29.88 -0.59
C ARG A 749 18.10 -28.87 -0.36
N SER A 750 19.14 -28.90 -1.17
CA SER A 750 20.34 -28.09 -1.02
C SER A 750 20.10 -26.58 -1.00
N ALA A 751 19.00 -26.10 -1.56
CA ALA A 751 18.67 -24.69 -1.59
C ALA A 751 18.02 -24.16 -0.27
N GLN A 752 17.75 -25.03 0.69
CA GLN A 752 17.16 -24.64 1.98
C GLN A 752 18.25 -24.37 3.03
N LEU A 753 17.90 -23.55 4.03
CA LEU A 753 18.82 -23.15 5.09
C LEU A 753 19.40 -24.38 5.81
N ASN A 754 20.71 -24.42 6.01
CA ASN A 754 21.48 -25.50 6.64
C ASN A 754 21.33 -26.89 5.96
N CYS A 755 20.78 -26.91 4.72
CA CYS A 755 20.55 -28.14 3.96
C CYS A 755 21.51 -28.30 2.75
N GLU A 756 22.68 -27.64 2.76
CA GLU A 756 23.67 -27.78 1.69
C GLU A 756 24.00 -29.24 1.42
N ASN A 757 23.99 -29.62 0.14
CA ASN A 757 24.25 -30.99 -0.31
C ASN A 757 23.37 -32.04 0.37
N THR A 758 22.06 -31.77 0.54
CA THR A 758 21.15 -32.76 1.13
C THR A 758 20.13 -33.32 0.18
N LEU A 759 19.83 -34.60 0.37
CA LEU A 759 18.74 -35.31 -0.29
C LEU A 759 17.74 -35.78 0.76
N ARG A 760 16.44 -35.64 0.48
CA ARG A 760 15.35 -36.21 1.27
C ARG A 760 14.82 -37.44 0.56
N ILE A 761 14.89 -38.58 1.24
CA ILE A 761 14.54 -39.92 0.73
C ILE A 761 13.33 -40.43 1.51
N SER A 762 12.21 -40.70 0.84
CA SER A 762 11.03 -41.30 1.47
C SER A 762 11.24 -42.77 1.75
N VAL A 763 10.69 -43.25 2.84
CA VAL A 763 10.66 -44.71 3.15
C VAL A 763 9.60 -45.35 2.28
N GLY A 764 10.01 -46.33 1.46
CA GLY A 764 9.15 -47.08 0.57
C GLY A 764 8.66 -48.41 1.20
N THR A 765 8.04 -49.22 0.38
CA THR A 765 7.73 -50.62 0.73
C THR A 765 9.01 -51.45 0.97
N VAL A 766 8.87 -52.62 1.55
CA VAL A 766 10.03 -53.55 1.79
C VAL A 766 10.79 -53.81 0.49
N GLU A 767 10.09 -54.04 -0.61
CA GLU A 767 10.68 -54.30 -1.93
C GLU A 767 11.39 -53.07 -2.51
N GLU A 768 10.79 -51.91 -2.41
CA GLU A 768 11.37 -50.65 -2.89
C GLU A 768 12.64 -50.30 -2.09
N ASN A 769 12.57 -50.43 -0.75
CA ASN A 769 13.72 -50.19 0.09
C ASN A 769 14.85 -51.18 -0.13
N LYS A 770 14.56 -52.49 -0.33
CA LYS A 770 15.57 -53.48 -0.69
C LYS A 770 16.31 -53.12 -1.98
N LYS A 771 15.58 -52.69 -3.02
CA LYS A 771 16.18 -52.25 -4.28
C LYS A 771 17.10 -51.03 -4.07
N LEU A 772 16.63 -50.04 -3.32
CA LEU A 772 17.42 -48.83 -3.01
C LEU A 772 18.67 -49.20 -2.18
N ILE A 773 18.52 -50.01 -1.13
CA ILE A 773 19.63 -50.46 -0.28
C ILE A 773 20.68 -51.22 -1.09
N SER A 774 20.26 -52.14 -2.02
CA SER A 774 21.18 -52.82 -2.92
C SER A 774 22.04 -51.85 -3.70
N TYR A 775 21.44 -50.78 -4.28
CA TYR A 775 22.17 -49.74 -4.98
C TYR A 775 23.12 -48.92 -4.07
N LEU A 776 22.65 -48.56 -2.86
CA LEU A 776 23.45 -47.80 -1.89
C LEU A 776 24.70 -48.59 -1.42
N THR A 777 24.66 -49.92 -1.45
CA THR A 777 25.72 -50.81 -1.01
C THR A 777 26.53 -51.40 -2.17
N GLU A 778 26.22 -51.09 -3.43
CA GLU A 778 27.10 -51.42 -4.57
C GLU A 778 28.44 -50.72 -4.40
N LYS A 779 29.56 -51.49 -4.49
CA LYS A 779 30.94 -50.99 -4.31
C LYS A 779 31.44 -50.21 -5.51
#